data_5b446b93e6f8e6ffef4b0ca7c50c05d8
#
_entry.id   5b446b93e6f8e6ffef4b0ca7c50c05d8
#
_cell.length_a   1.000
_cell.length_b   1.000
_cell.length_c   1.000
_cell.angle_alpha   90.00
_cell.angle_beta   90.00
_cell.angle_gamma   90.00
#
_symmetry.space_group_name_H-M   'P 1'
#
loop_
_entity.id
_entity.type
_entity.pdbx_description
1 polymer ?
#
loop_
_entity_poly.entity_id
_entity_poly.type
_entity_poly.pdbx_seq_one_letter_code
_entity_poly.pdbx_strand_id
1 'polypeptide(L)'
;MKMKKIFDKHNFTSTFNSTIMRVKHLLIAALLVVPSLSFAQQENPAEAQQMPLIPEDTAVIIGHLDNGLTYYIRHNNYPKGKVNFYIAQRVGAIQEEDDQDGLAHFLEHMAFNGSKHFPGDTVTKFMDGLGAQWNAYTTSDHTVYHVNGVSNERESALDSCLLLLSDWSEGLTLDESQLNDQRDVVHNEYRSHNAIQRLAEQSLPALFPNSRYGTRTVIGNMDVVDHCNSNRLRDYYHKWYYPANQAIIVVGDIDPHKFEAKIKKLFAPLPVPPTAHKAEDLQVDDNDTTLYYAGSDKEMAQTYFVIFRKDEVIPAEMKQTIPYMLMQDLKELGTSMFNNRMRTLAQQPNADFVLASSTDTDYGMTSRTRKALTLQVVPKPGKETAALKQALTEMKRVQKYGFTNSEFKQAMDAFKAELEKNYNNRATIKNDDYAQTLIENFLDKEPYPSIDQEYPIQQQVLPMLNAGMVNQAIEPMFDISEKNFAVAAYAMQKDGKPVVTLADVKKAVADARNTEVSAPVDTMKEVALMPVLPKAGKIVKETTNNKLGYKELTLSNGAKVILKKTDYKANEILVNASAPGGKAVAKNEDLSTRRLFETAFQIHGLGTKSYNDLQNLAQTKQTEVSDGISNDLHYVTGSTTNENIETLMQELNLSFTGVKKDDAFYQQILSILNSYASSKQDNPESIINDSTEYYTHSKRADVLSPDPADLTKASYDKILNLRRQLFSNAADFTFVFVGSFDEAKIRPLIERYIASLPSTKKKTVVVDDRSYTKGKVDREFTTKMGNPQSVTMDTYRSEKVPYTLKNLVNAQVLGQVLWNKEFDIIRERESAAYTPQPSATLENDLTGSYLIISSQLQTNPAKTARATELADSIVTTIAKGVTPDDIQKGREALQKSHDDAVKTNSYWMDVLSDYAIYAVDKHTDYNKELRAVNPASIGEIANTILKAGNHVRVEMNAVPNK
;
A
#
# COMPACT_ATOMS: atom_id res chain seq x y z
N MET A 1 -22.04 32.71 -46.61
CA MET A 1 -22.95 31.81 -47.33
C MET A 1 -22.53 30.37 -46.94
N LYS A 2 -23.39 29.71 -46.21
CA LYS A 2 -23.56 28.27 -45.99
C LYS A 2 -22.34 27.37 -45.84
N MET A 3 -22.09 26.90 -44.63
CA MET A 3 -22.10 25.47 -44.41
C MET A 3 -22.58 25.17 -42.97
N LYS A 4 -23.80 24.73 -42.91
CA LYS A 4 -24.50 24.06 -41.83
C LYS A 4 -24.71 22.63 -42.30
N LYS A 5 -24.27 21.66 -41.52
CA LYS A 5 -24.64 20.23 -41.48
C LYS A 5 -23.42 19.46 -40.93
N ILE A 6 -23.41 18.56 -39.97
CA ILE A 6 -24.49 17.74 -39.43
C ILE A 6 -23.84 17.10 -38.16
N PHE A 7 -24.41 17.28 -37.01
CA PHE A 7 -24.24 16.34 -35.90
C PHE A 7 -25.62 15.76 -35.63
N ASP A 8 -25.87 14.62 -36.18
CA ASP A 8 -27.10 13.85 -35.95
C ASP A 8 -26.93 13.08 -34.64
N LYS A 9 -27.33 13.68 -33.53
CA LYS A 9 -27.37 13.07 -32.18
C LYS A 9 -28.36 11.89 -32.07
N HIS A 10 -29.11 11.57 -33.11
CA HIS A 10 -30.16 10.54 -33.03
C HIS A 10 -29.74 9.16 -33.48
N ASN A 11 -28.63 8.99 -34.20
CA ASN A 11 -28.21 7.66 -34.63
C ASN A 11 -27.29 6.93 -33.61
N PHE A 12 -26.58 7.69 -32.77
CA PHE A 12 -25.71 7.09 -31.76
C PHE A 12 -26.52 6.47 -30.60
N THR A 13 -27.59 7.15 -30.18
CA THR A 13 -28.47 6.64 -29.10
C THR A 13 -29.33 5.45 -29.53
N SER A 14 -29.74 5.35 -30.79
CA SER A 14 -30.57 4.23 -31.28
C SER A 14 -29.76 2.95 -31.47
N THR A 15 -28.52 3.05 -31.94
CA THR A 15 -27.62 1.88 -32.10
C THR A 15 -27.15 1.39 -30.73
N PHE A 16 -26.85 2.31 -29.82
CA PHE A 16 -26.48 1.97 -28.44
C PHE A 16 -27.66 1.28 -27.70
N ASN A 17 -28.86 1.81 -27.79
CA ASN A 17 -30.05 1.21 -27.18
C ASN A 17 -30.44 -0.17 -27.79
N SER A 18 -30.21 -0.39 -29.09
CA SER A 18 -30.51 -1.69 -29.72
C SER A 18 -29.46 -2.74 -29.34
N THR A 19 -28.21 -2.37 -29.17
CA THR A 19 -27.14 -3.25 -28.66
C THR A 19 -27.39 -3.58 -27.18
N ILE A 20 -27.79 -2.60 -26.39
CA ILE A 20 -28.15 -2.76 -24.96
C ILE A 20 -29.33 -3.70 -24.76
N MET A 21 -30.36 -3.64 -25.63
CA MET A 21 -31.53 -4.51 -25.53
C MET A 21 -31.19 -5.97 -25.92
N ARG A 22 -30.26 -6.17 -26.86
CA ARG A 22 -29.70 -7.49 -27.19
C ARG A 22 -28.82 -8.03 -26.08
N VAL A 23 -27.98 -7.18 -25.47
CA VAL A 23 -27.16 -7.52 -24.30
C VAL A 23 -28.02 -7.98 -23.10
N LYS A 24 -29.16 -7.34 -22.82
CA LYS A 24 -30.09 -7.79 -21.76
C LYS A 24 -30.60 -9.20 -21.96
N HIS A 25 -30.95 -9.60 -23.18
CA HIS A 25 -31.46 -10.93 -23.45
C HIS A 25 -30.34 -11.99 -23.51
N LEU A 26 -29.13 -11.63 -23.96
CA LEU A 26 -27.96 -12.50 -23.98
C LEU A 26 -27.35 -12.69 -22.59
N LEU A 27 -27.36 -11.64 -21.74
CA LEU A 27 -26.92 -11.73 -20.35
C LEU A 27 -27.83 -12.63 -19.49
N ILE A 28 -29.14 -12.56 -19.69
CA ILE A 28 -30.08 -13.48 -19.05
C ILE A 28 -29.83 -14.92 -19.52
N ALA A 29 -29.51 -15.12 -20.80
CA ALA A 29 -29.15 -16.43 -21.34
C ALA A 29 -27.77 -16.90 -20.84
N ALA A 30 -26.78 -16.03 -20.75
CA ALA A 30 -25.43 -16.36 -20.24
C ALA A 30 -25.47 -16.68 -18.74
N LEU A 31 -26.24 -15.93 -17.93
CA LEU A 31 -26.45 -16.22 -16.51
C LEU A 31 -27.27 -17.50 -16.25
N LEU A 32 -28.05 -17.95 -17.21
CA LEU A 32 -28.78 -19.24 -17.16
C LEU A 32 -27.89 -20.40 -17.64
N VAL A 33 -26.79 -20.15 -18.34
CA VAL A 33 -25.88 -21.16 -18.90
C VAL A 33 -24.65 -21.40 -17.99
N VAL A 34 -24.34 -20.48 -17.04
CA VAL A 34 -23.22 -20.61 -16.09
C VAL A 34 -23.20 -21.94 -15.29
N PRO A 35 -24.33 -22.64 -15.00
CA PRO A 35 -24.27 -23.93 -14.32
C PRO A 35 -23.74 -25.11 -15.14
N SER A 36 -23.54 -24.94 -16.43
CA SER A 36 -23.12 -26.04 -17.32
C SER A 36 -21.74 -25.87 -17.93
N LEU A 37 -21.01 -24.82 -17.54
CA LEU A 37 -19.63 -24.60 -17.92
C LEU A 37 -18.68 -25.32 -16.96
N SER A 38 -18.79 -26.61 -16.83
CA SER A 38 -17.61 -27.44 -16.66
C SER A 38 -16.82 -27.36 -17.98
N PHE A 39 -15.85 -26.50 -18.04
CA PHE A 39 -14.98 -26.27 -19.20
C PHE A 39 -14.03 -27.45 -19.51
N ALA A 40 -14.47 -28.66 -19.30
CA ALA A 40 -13.80 -29.87 -19.72
C ALA A 40 -14.48 -30.40 -20.96
N GLN A 41 -14.18 -29.86 -22.10
CA GLN A 41 -14.07 -30.43 -23.44
C GLN A 41 -14.54 -29.48 -24.55
N GLN A 42 -13.55 -29.10 -25.39
CA GLN A 42 -13.73 -28.62 -26.76
C GLN A 42 -14.91 -27.66 -26.98
N GLU A 43 -14.82 -26.42 -26.54
CA GLU A 43 -15.70 -25.40 -27.09
C GLU A 43 -15.15 -24.86 -28.40
N ASN A 44 -16.10 -24.74 -29.35
CA ASN A 44 -15.85 -24.32 -30.72
C ASN A 44 -15.47 -22.82 -30.70
N PRO A 45 -14.31 -22.39 -31.24
CA PRO A 45 -13.94 -20.97 -31.31
C PRO A 45 -15.02 -20.06 -31.95
N ALA A 46 -15.98 -20.63 -32.67
CA ALA A 46 -17.10 -19.92 -33.28
C ALA A 46 -18.15 -19.42 -32.25
N GLU A 47 -18.25 -20.02 -31.06
CA GLU A 47 -19.22 -19.59 -30.07
C GLU A 47 -18.71 -18.40 -29.24
N ALA A 48 -17.41 -18.31 -29.02
CA ALA A 48 -16.79 -17.14 -28.37
C ALA A 48 -16.96 -15.84 -29.20
N GLN A 49 -17.04 -15.96 -30.52
CA GLN A 49 -17.28 -14.82 -31.41
C GLN A 49 -18.70 -14.23 -31.35
N GLN A 50 -19.64 -14.88 -30.67
CA GLN A 50 -21.02 -14.40 -30.51
C GLN A 50 -21.24 -13.68 -29.15
N MET A 51 -20.28 -13.75 -28.21
CA MET A 51 -20.42 -13.08 -26.92
C MET A 51 -20.15 -11.57 -27.05
N PRO A 52 -20.91 -10.71 -26.32
CA PRO A 52 -20.66 -9.29 -26.34
C PRO A 52 -19.27 -8.99 -25.74
N LEU A 53 -18.48 -8.22 -26.49
CA LEU A 53 -17.11 -7.85 -26.09
C LEU A 53 -17.12 -6.66 -25.14
N ILE A 54 -16.13 -6.63 -24.26
CA ILE A 54 -15.77 -5.45 -23.46
C ILE A 54 -15.22 -4.42 -24.44
N PRO A 55 -15.71 -3.16 -24.40
CA PRO A 55 -15.14 -2.12 -25.26
C PRO A 55 -13.72 -1.76 -24.81
N GLU A 56 -12.80 -1.65 -25.75
CA GLU A 56 -11.44 -1.19 -25.51
C GLU A 56 -11.41 0.33 -25.26
N ASP A 57 -10.49 0.79 -24.40
CA ASP A 57 -10.29 2.25 -24.20
C ASP A 57 -9.79 2.91 -25.49
N THR A 58 -10.64 3.68 -26.12
CA THR A 58 -10.35 4.37 -27.39
C THR A 58 -9.29 5.47 -27.27
N ALA A 59 -8.88 5.84 -26.07
CA ALA A 59 -7.76 6.76 -25.83
C ALA A 59 -6.39 6.09 -25.92
N VAL A 60 -6.34 4.74 -26.02
CA VAL A 60 -5.11 3.96 -26.15
C VAL A 60 -4.81 3.70 -27.62
N ILE A 61 -3.60 4.04 -28.05
CA ILE A 61 -3.04 3.59 -29.33
C ILE A 61 -2.20 2.35 -29.06
N ILE A 62 -2.57 1.23 -29.67
CA ILE A 62 -1.79 -0.01 -29.67
C ILE A 62 -1.22 -0.25 -31.05
N GLY A 63 0.02 -0.69 -31.12
CA GLY A 63 0.63 -1.10 -32.38
C GLY A 63 1.68 -2.17 -32.19
N HIS A 64 1.98 -2.83 -33.30
CA HIS A 64 2.99 -3.87 -33.38
C HIS A 64 3.99 -3.50 -34.47
N LEU A 65 5.28 -3.62 -34.19
CA LEU A 65 6.34 -3.43 -35.16
C LEU A 65 6.71 -4.75 -35.86
N ASP A 66 7.31 -4.66 -37.04
CA ASP A 66 7.68 -5.85 -37.83
C ASP A 66 8.70 -6.76 -37.10
N ASN A 67 9.48 -6.21 -36.16
CA ASN A 67 10.39 -6.98 -35.32
C ASN A 67 9.70 -7.66 -34.11
N GLY A 68 8.37 -7.51 -33.99
CA GLY A 68 7.55 -8.13 -32.93
C GLY A 68 7.26 -7.26 -31.70
N LEU A 69 7.88 -6.08 -31.57
CA LEU A 69 7.64 -5.21 -30.42
C LEU A 69 6.20 -4.70 -30.40
N THR A 70 5.60 -4.74 -29.23
CA THR A 70 4.28 -4.12 -28.96
C THR A 70 4.47 -2.74 -28.32
N TYR A 71 3.61 -1.78 -28.63
CA TYR A 71 3.59 -0.51 -27.92
C TYR A 71 2.16 -0.08 -27.58
N TYR A 72 2.06 0.61 -26.45
CA TYR A 72 0.84 1.22 -25.95
C TYR A 72 1.10 2.69 -25.65
N ILE A 73 0.24 3.58 -26.11
CA ILE A 73 0.35 5.00 -25.86
C ILE A 73 -1.01 5.52 -25.46
N ARG A 74 -1.09 6.19 -24.32
CA ARG A 74 -2.32 6.77 -23.80
C ARG A 74 -2.12 8.22 -23.39
N HIS A 75 -2.95 9.11 -23.92
CA HIS A 75 -3.05 10.46 -23.37
C HIS A 75 -3.74 10.41 -22.01
N ASN A 76 -3.13 11.03 -20.99
CA ASN A 76 -3.72 11.28 -19.69
C ASN A 76 -3.18 12.61 -19.15
N ASN A 77 -4.06 13.50 -18.68
CA ASN A 77 -3.67 14.80 -18.17
C ASN A 77 -3.61 14.90 -16.64
N TYR A 78 -3.55 13.76 -15.95
CA TYR A 78 -3.40 13.71 -14.50
C TYR A 78 -2.32 12.72 -14.08
N PRO A 79 -1.27 13.22 -13.40
CA PRO A 79 -0.96 14.64 -13.12
C PRO A 79 -0.64 15.42 -14.40
N LYS A 80 -1.13 16.66 -14.49
CA LYS A 80 -0.92 17.50 -15.66
C LYS A 80 0.56 17.77 -15.91
N GLY A 81 0.99 17.72 -17.18
CA GLY A 81 2.37 17.99 -17.58
C GLY A 81 3.34 16.86 -17.21
N LYS A 82 2.85 15.67 -16.86
CA LYS A 82 3.67 14.50 -16.48
C LYS A 82 3.49 13.36 -17.46
N VAL A 83 4.59 12.60 -17.64
CA VAL A 83 4.65 11.45 -18.54
C VAL A 83 5.38 10.32 -17.84
N ASN A 84 4.86 9.12 -17.98
CA ASN A 84 5.43 7.89 -17.47
C ASN A 84 5.84 6.98 -18.63
N PHE A 85 6.98 6.33 -18.48
CA PHE A 85 7.61 5.46 -19.48
C PHE A 85 7.85 4.11 -18.86
N TYR A 86 7.44 3.04 -19.55
CA TYR A 86 7.66 1.66 -19.12
C TYR A 86 8.15 0.82 -20.28
N ILE A 87 9.01 -0.14 -19.98
CA ILE A 87 9.28 -1.29 -20.83
C ILE A 87 8.99 -2.55 -20.01
N ALA A 88 8.05 -3.36 -20.51
CA ALA A 88 7.70 -4.64 -19.93
C ALA A 88 8.32 -5.77 -20.73
N GLN A 89 8.96 -6.71 -20.05
CA GLN A 89 9.58 -7.91 -20.60
C GLN A 89 8.76 -9.13 -20.18
N ARG A 90 8.37 -10.01 -21.12
CA ARG A 90 7.72 -11.30 -20.81
C ARG A 90 8.72 -12.36 -20.36
N VAL A 91 9.72 -11.97 -19.59
CA VAL A 91 10.78 -12.85 -19.11
C VAL A 91 11.14 -12.50 -17.66
N GLY A 92 11.39 -13.53 -16.87
CA GLY A 92 11.78 -13.44 -15.47
C GLY A 92 12.60 -14.66 -15.06
N ALA A 93 12.53 -15.06 -13.78
CA ALA A 93 13.36 -16.13 -13.23
C ALA A 93 13.08 -17.51 -13.87
N ILE A 94 11.85 -17.81 -14.29
CA ILE A 94 11.53 -19.13 -14.87
C ILE A 94 12.17 -19.37 -16.25
N GLN A 95 12.71 -18.36 -16.92
CA GLN A 95 13.44 -18.50 -18.17
C GLN A 95 14.93 -18.84 -17.99
N GLU A 96 15.44 -18.80 -16.76
CA GLU A 96 16.84 -19.06 -16.44
C GLU A 96 17.22 -20.54 -16.63
N GLU A 97 18.40 -20.80 -17.14
CA GLU A 97 19.02 -22.13 -17.08
C GLU A 97 19.56 -22.41 -15.67
N ASP A 98 19.99 -23.63 -15.38
CA ASP A 98 20.44 -24.02 -14.01
C ASP A 98 21.66 -23.23 -13.55
N ASP A 99 22.55 -22.85 -14.47
CA ASP A 99 23.71 -21.99 -14.21
C ASP A 99 23.43 -20.49 -14.40
N GLN A 100 22.15 -20.11 -14.47
CA GLN A 100 21.67 -18.74 -14.56
C GLN A 100 20.71 -18.38 -13.41
N ASP A 101 20.53 -19.23 -12.42
CA ASP A 101 19.57 -19.05 -11.32
C ASP A 101 19.89 -17.76 -10.52
N GLY A 102 19.04 -16.73 -10.69
CA GLY A 102 19.19 -15.37 -10.18
C GLY A 102 19.66 -14.33 -11.20
N LEU A 103 19.95 -14.71 -12.46
CA LEU A 103 20.48 -13.76 -13.45
C LEU A 103 19.40 -12.85 -14.04
N ALA A 104 18.12 -13.23 -13.99
CA ALA A 104 17.03 -12.33 -14.38
C ALA A 104 17.00 -11.07 -13.50
N HIS A 105 17.07 -11.27 -12.19
CA HIS A 105 17.12 -10.21 -11.20
C HIS A 105 18.46 -9.46 -11.23
N PHE A 106 19.57 -10.18 -11.39
CA PHE A 106 20.88 -9.56 -11.51
C PHE A 106 20.98 -8.67 -12.77
N LEU A 107 20.35 -9.07 -13.87
CA LEU A 107 20.26 -8.26 -15.09
C LEU A 107 19.48 -6.96 -14.85
N GLU A 108 18.43 -7.03 -14.01
CA GLU A 108 17.68 -5.84 -13.60
C GLU A 108 18.59 -4.82 -12.93
N HIS A 109 19.42 -5.22 -11.95
CA HIS A 109 20.40 -4.34 -11.31
C HIS A 109 21.39 -3.77 -12.31
N MET A 110 21.88 -4.60 -13.24
CA MET A 110 22.83 -4.17 -14.25
C MET A 110 22.26 -3.17 -15.25
N ALA A 111 20.95 -3.12 -15.44
CA ALA A 111 20.30 -2.15 -16.33
C ALA A 111 20.50 -0.68 -15.88
N PHE A 112 20.83 -0.45 -14.63
CA PHE A 112 21.13 0.86 -14.07
C PHE A 112 22.65 1.18 -14.05
N ASN A 113 23.49 0.23 -14.44
CA ASN A 113 24.95 0.29 -14.34
C ASN A 113 25.66 0.43 -15.69
N GLY A 114 24.96 0.94 -16.69
CA GLY A 114 25.54 1.33 -17.95
C GLY A 114 24.86 0.70 -19.17
N SER A 115 24.67 1.55 -20.15
CA SER A 115 24.14 1.21 -21.46
C SER A 115 24.88 1.97 -22.57
N LYS A 116 24.55 1.68 -23.81
CA LYS A 116 25.18 2.24 -25.01
C LYS A 116 25.18 3.77 -25.00
N HIS A 117 24.10 4.43 -24.63
CA HIS A 117 23.97 5.87 -24.65
C HIS A 117 24.09 6.49 -23.24
N PHE A 118 24.01 5.69 -22.20
CA PHE A 118 24.14 6.09 -20.81
C PHE A 118 25.20 5.23 -20.11
N PRO A 119 26.52 5.51 -20.32
CA PRO A 119 27.59 4.68 -19.78
C PRO A 119 27.73 4.83 -18.26
N GLY A 120 27.99 3.73 -17.56
CA GLY A 120 28.21 3.68 -16.12
C GLY A 120 27.06 4.27 -15.32
N ASP A 121 27.33 5.13 -14.36
CA ASP A 121 26.34 5.77 -13.49
C ASP A 121 25.55 6.95 -14.14
N THR A 122 25.75 7.18 -15.43
CA THR A 122 25.01 8.26 -16.12
C THR A 122 23.51 7.97 -16.27
N VAL A 123 23.08 6.70 -16.20
CA VAL A 123 21.66 6.31 -16.17
C VAL A 123 20.97 6.93 -14.96
N THR A 124 21.47 6.65 -13.77
CA THR A 124 20.89 7.13 -12.51
C THR A 124 20.99 8.65 -12.39
N LYS A 125 22.14 9.24 -12.74
CA LYS A 125 22.32 10.70 -12.78
C LYS A 125 21.36 11.40 -13.74
N PHE A 126 21.07 10.78 -14.89
CA PHE A 126 20.10 11.31 -15.83
C PHE A 126 18.68 11.32 -15.23
N MET A 127 18.24 10.20 -14.66
CA MET A 127 16.91 10.07 -14.07
C MET A 127 16.73 11.01 -12.87
N ASP A 128 17.72 11.11 -12.00
CA ASP A 128 17.73 12.04 -10.87
C ASP A 128 17.69 13.50 -11.33
N GLY A 129 18.43 13.83 -12.39
CA GLY A 129 18.42 15.16 -13.02
C GLY A 129 17.08 15.54 -13.66
N LEU A 130 16.20 14.58 -13.91
CA LEU A 130 14.81 14.82 -14.32
C LEU A 130 13.88 15.04 -13.12
N GLY A 131 14.32 14.71 -11.91
CA GLY A 131 13.46 14.60 -10.74
C GLY A 131 12.34 13.59 -10.95
N ALA A 132 12.58 12.57 -11.77
CA ALA A 132 11.64 11.49 -12.03
C ALA A 132 11.74 10.41 -10.95
N GLN A 133 10.68 9.68 -10.74
CA GLN A 133 10.71 8.43 -9.98
C GLN A 133 11.07 7.31 -10.95
N TRP A 134 12.03 6.47 -10.58
CA TRP A 134 12.43 5.35 -11.41
C TRP A 134 12.63 4.12 -10.54
N ASN A 135 12.32 2.98 -11.11
CA ASN A 135 12.52 1.69 -10.47
C ASN A 135 12.43 0.59 -11.53
N ALA A 136 12.72 -0.64 -11.12
CA ALA A 136 12.39 -1.84 -11.85
C ALA A 136 11.95 -2.93 -10.87
N TYR A 137 11.38 -3.99 -11.38
CA TYR A 137 11.11 -5.20 -10.62
C TYR A 137 11.13 -6.41 -11.53
N THR A 138 11.66 -7.49 -10.99
CA THR A 138 11.67 -8.82 -11.60
C THR A 138 10.72 -9.74 -10.83
N THR A 139 9.97 -10.54 -11.57
CA THR A 139 9.12 -11.59 -11.02
C THR A 139 9.56 -12.95 -11.56
N SER A 140 8.81 -13.99 -11.26
CA SER A 140 9.07 -15.30 -11.82
C SER A 140 9.01 -15.31 -13.36
N ASP A 141 8.12 -14.53 -13.98
CA ASP A 141 7.81 -14.64 -15.41
C ASP A 141 7.81 -13.31 -16.19
N HIS A 142 8.10 -12.19 -15.54
CA HIS A 142 8.24 -10.90 -16.22
C HIS A 142 9.17 -9.95 -15.47
N THR A 143 9.68 -8.95 -16.20
CA THR A 143 10.49 -7.85 -15.65
C THR A 143 9.98 -6.53 -16.22
N VAL A 144 9.87 -5.50 -15.39
CA VAL A 144 9.40 -4.18 -15.81
C VAL A 144 10.36 -3.10 -15.32
N TYR A 145 10.74 -2.20 -16.21
CA TYR A 145 11.53 -1.00 -15.90
C TYR A 145 10.67 0.23 -16.17
N HIS A 146 10.80 1.25 -15.33
CA HIS A 146 10.01 2.47 -15.51
C HIS A 146 10.72 3.75 -15.08
N VAL A 147 10.30 4.86 -15.72
CA VAL A 147 10.66 6.23 -15.36
C VAL A 147 9.40 7.08 -15.32
N ASN A 148 8.98 7.49 -14.14
CA ASN A 148 7.67 8.08 -13.86
C ASN A 148 7.73 9.55 -13.48
N GLY A 149 6.69 10.29 -13.87
CA GLY A 149 6.51 11.69 -13.50
C GLY A 149 7.47 12.67 -14.20
N VAL A 150 7.97 12.30 -15.38
CA VAL A 150 8.82 13.18 -16.21
C VAL A 150 8.03 14.38 -16.69
N SER A 151 8.60 15.61 -16.58
CA SER A 151 7.95 16.82 -17.07
C SER A 151 7.88 16.85 -18.60
N ASN A 152 6.73 17.20 -19.17
CA ASN A 152 6.55 17.35 -20.62
C ASN A 152 7.05 18.68 -21.18
N GLU A 153 7.55 19.60 -20.33
CA GLU A 153 8.05 20.91 -20.74
C GLU A 153 9.34 20.83 -21.59
N ARG A 154 10.13 19.77 -21.41
CA ARG A 154 11.39 19.53 -22.15
C ARG A 154 11.26 18.32 -23.05
N GLU A 155 10.99 18.54 -24.32
CA GLU A 155 10.86 17.44 -25.31
C GLU A 155 12.12 16.55 -25.38
N SER A 156 13.31 17.15 -25.24
CA SER A 156 14.58 16.39 -25.23
C SER A 156 14.68 15.40 -24.05
N ALA A 157 14.09 15.72 -22.91
CA ALA A 157 14.03 14.81 -21.77
C ALA A 157 13.14 13.60 -22.08
N LEU A 158 12.00 13.82 -22.72
CA LEU A 158 11.09 12.75 -23.15
C LEU A 158 11.73 11.85 -24.21
N ASP A 159 12.49 12.45 -25.15
CA ASP A 159 13.23 11.70 -26.18
C ASP A 159 14.36 10.86 -25.53
N SER A 160 15.04 11.40 -24.53
CA SER A 160 16.06 10.65 -23.79
C SER A 160 15.47 9.51 -22.96
N CYS A 161 14.26 9.66 -22.40
CA CYS A 161 13.58 8.56 -21.75
C CYS A 161 13.24 7.42 -22.74
N LEU A 162 12.73 7.74 -23.94
CA LEU A 162 12.54 6.72 -24.99
C LEU A 162 13.84 6.06 -25.40
N LEU A 163 14.94 6.83 -25.50
CA LEU A 163 16.27 6.29 -25.81
C LEU A 163 16.75 5.34 -24.71
N LEU A 164 16.51 5.67 -23.44
CA LEU A 164 16.84 4.79 -22.32
C LEU A 164 16.04 3.48 -22.37
N LEU A 165 14.74 3.52 -22.69
CA LEU A 165 13.96 2.30 -22.90
C LEU A 165 14.52 1.45 -24.06
N SER A 166 15.03 2.09 -25.12
CA SER A 166 15.68 1.39 -26.23
C SER A 166 16.98 0.73 -25.79
N ASP A 167 17.75 1.39 -24.92
CA ASP A 167 18.96 0.82 -24.36
C ASP A 167 18.67 -0.34 -23.41
N TRP A 168 17.64 -0.26 -22.59
CA TRP A 168 17.18 -1.38 -21.78
C TRP A 168 16.69 -2.57 -22.62
N SER A 169 16.14 -2.27 -23.81
CA SER A 169 15.72 -3.32 -24.74
C SER A 169 16.91 -4.11 -25.28
N GLU A 170 17.97 -3.43 -25.76
CA GLU A 170 19.05 -4.11 -26.54
C GLU A 170 20.43 -3.43 -26.45
N GLY A 171 20.60 -2.48 -25.50
CA GLY A 171 21.83 -1.67 -25.41
C GLY A 171 22.60 -1.77 -24.10
N LEU A 172 22.36 -2.75 -23.23
CA LEU A 172 23.09 -2.89 -21.97
C LEU A 172 24.55 -3.27 -22.20
N THR A 173 25.48 -2.61 -21.48
CA THR A 173 26.94 -2.88 -21.62
C THR A 173 27.38 -4.12 -20.87
N LEU A 174 26.80 -4.38 -19.70
CA LEU A 174 27.05 -5.53 -18.84
C LEU A 174 28.54 -5.72 -18.55
N ASP A 175 29.19 -4.66 -18.07
CA ASP A 175 30.63 -4.67 -17.79
C ASP A 175 30.96 -5.50 -16.56
N GLU A 176 32.06 -6.30 -16.64
CA GLU A 176 32.47 -7.23 -15.57
C GLU A 176 32.81 -6.50 -14.25
N SER A 177 33.35 -5.28 -14.31
CA SER A 177 33.64 -4.49 -13.11
C SER A 177 32.36 -4.09 -12.37
N GLN A 178 31.35 -3.60 -13.12
CA GLN A 178 30.07 -3.23 -12.57
C GLN A 178 29.30 -4.44 -12.00
N LEU A 179 29.40 -5.57 -12.69
CA LEU A 179 28.81 -6.83 -12.24
C LEU A 179 29.39 -7.24 -10.88
N ASN A 180 30.73 -7.13 -10.70
CA ASN A 180 31.34 -7.44 -9.41
C ASN A 180 30.90 -6.50 -8.29
N ASP A 181 30.71 -5.21 -8.58
CA ASP A 181 30.23 -4.23 -7.61
C ASP A 181 28.77 -4.52 -7.19
N GLN A 182 27.95 -4.98 -8.12
CA GLN A 182 26.53 -5.30 -7.87
C GLN A 182 26.31 -6.63 -7.12
N ARG A 183 27.26 -7.55 -7.07
CA ARG A 183 27.13 -8.80 -6.27
C ARG A 183 26.85 -8.51 -4.80
N ASP A 184 27.60 -7.58 -4.22
CA ASP A 184 27.41 -7.20 -2.81
C ASP A 184 26.03 -6.58 -2.57
N VAL A 185 25.46 -5.87 -3.55
CA VAL A 185 24.13 -5.29 -3.47
C VAL A 185 23.07 -6.40 -3.43
N VAL A 186 23.14 -7.36 -4.36
CA VAL A 186 22.23 -8.53 -4.40
C VAL A 186 22.36 -9.38 -3.12
N HIS A 187 23.59 -9.57 -2.61
CA HIS A 187 23.79 -10.25 -1.32
C HIS A 187 23.16 -9.51 -0.14
N ASN A 188 23.21 -8.19 -0.13
CA ASN A 188 22.56 -7.40 0.92
C ASN A 188 21.03 -7.53 0.85
N GLU A 189 20.50 -7.57 -0.35
CA GLU A 189 19.07 -7.82 -0.57
C GLU A 189 18.67 -9.23 -0.10
N TYR A 190 19.37 -10.25 -0.50
CA TYR A 190 19.15 -11.63 -0.01
C TYR A 190 19.16 -11.71 1.53
N ARG A 191 20.08 -10.99 2.18
CA ARG A 191 20.14 -10.94 3.66
C ARG A 191 18.94 -10.22 4.28
N SER A 192 18.31 -9.33 3.55
CA SER A 192 17.14 -8.57 4.03
C SER A 192 15.86 -9.40 4.05
N HIS A 193 15.84 -10.58 3.41
CA HIS A 193 14.67 -11.45 3.40
C HIS A 193 14.24 -11.85 4.80
N ASN A 194 13.03 -11.49 5.17
CA ASN A 194 12.44 -11.85 6.46
C ASN A 194 11.99 -13.32 6.50
N ALA A 195 11.57 -13.80 7.67
CA ALA A 195 11.17 -15.20 7.87
C ALA A 195 10.01 -15.64 6.95
N ILE A 196 9.04 -14.78 6.67
CA ILE A 196 7.91 -15.09 5.78
C ILE A 196 8.41 -15.29 4.35
N GLN A 197 9.28 -14.41 3.85
CA GLN A 197 9.85 -14.53 2.50
C GLN A 197 10.64 -15.82 2.36
N ARG A 198 11.52 -16.13 3.31
CA ARG A 198 12.29 -17.38 3.31
C ARG A 198 11.40 -18.63 3.28
N LEU A 199 10.33 -18.66 4.09
CA LEU A 199 9.41 -19.80 4.13
C LEU A 199 8.54 -19.89 2.89
N ALA A 200 8.15 -18.76 2.31
CA ALA A 200 7.42 -18.70 1.04
C ALA A 200 8.26 -19.29 -0.10
N GLU A 201 9.52 -18.89 -0.24
CA GLU A 201 10.47 -19.44 -1.22
C GLU A 201 10.67 -20.95 -1.01
N GLN A 202 10.88 -21.39 0.23
CA GLN A 202 11.00 -22.81 0.56
C GLN A 202 9.74 -23.63 0.24
N SER A 203 8.58 -23.01 0.17
CA SER A 203 7.30 -23.68 -0.15
C SER A 203 7.12 -23.95 -1.64
N LEU A 204 7.81 -23.22 -2.52
CA LEU A 204 7.60 -23.26 -3.97
C LEU A 204 7.73 -24.69 -4.55
N PRO A 205 8.73 -25.53 -4.21
CA PRO A 205 8.81 -26.88 -4.75
C PRO A 205 7.60 -27.75 -4.41
N ALA A 206 6.97 -27.51 -3.27
CA ALA A 206 5.79 -28.27 -2.85
C ALA A 206 4.50 -27.74 -3.49
N LEU A 207 4.42 -26.43 -3.76
CA LEU A 207 3.27 -25.78 -4.39
C LEU A 207 3.28 -25.93 -5.91
N PHE A 208 4.47 -26.01 -6.52
CA PHE A 208 4.68 -26.13 -7.96
C PHE A 208 5.51 -27.38 -8.31
N PRO A 209 5.00 -28.58 -8.01
CA PRO A 209 5.74 -29.81 -8.34
C PRO A 209 5.97 -29.92 -9.85
N ASN A 210 7.19 -30.27 -10.26
CA ASN A 210 7.61 -30.43 -11.65
C ASN A 210 7.54 -29.15 -12.51
N SER A 211 7.45 -27.98 -11.89
CA SER A 211 7.41 -26.69 -12.59
C SER A 211 8.64 -25.84 -12.26
N ARG A 212 9.04 -24.98 -13.19
CA ARG A 212 10.09 -23.98 -12.97
C ARG A 212 9.70 -22.94 -11.92
N TYR A 213 8.43 -22.67 -11.72
CA TYR A 213 7.95 -21.87 -10.57
C TYR A 213 8.33 -22.49 -9.22
N GLY A 214 8.54 -23.80 -9.17
CA GLY A 214 8.96 -24.50 -7.96
C GLY A 214 10.47 -24.55 -7.75
N THR A 215 11.28 -24.23 -8.78
CA THR A 215 12.74 -24.42 -8.76
C THR A 215 13.53 -23.14 -9.03
N ARG A 216 12.85 -22.03 -9.28
CA ARG A 216 13.46 -20.71 -9.50
C ARG A 216 12.85 -19.72 -8.54
N THR A 217 13.70 -19.09 -7.76
CA THR A 217 13.34 -17.91 -6.99
C THR A 217 13.83 -16.66 -7.70
N VAL A 218 13.22 -15.53 -7.49
CA VAL A 218 13.63 -14.27 -8.13
C VAL A 218 15.04 -13.87 -7.71
N ILE A 219 15.33 -13.99 -6.41
CA ILE A 219 16.66 -13.66 -5.87
C ILE A 219 17.75 -14.68 -6.31
N GLY A 220 17.34 -15.89 -6.66
CA GLY A 220 18.19 -16.94 -7.20
C GLY A 220 19.14 -17.60 -6.21
N ASN A 221 20.08 -18.36 -6.79
CA ASN A 221 21.10 -19.08 -6.05
C ASN A 221 22.36 -18.20 -5.93
N MET A 222 22.75 -17.87 -4.70
CA MET A 222 23.92 -17.01 -4.45
C MET A 222 25.22 -17.61 -4.99
N ASP A 223 25.38 -18.91 -5.04
CA ASP A 223 26.57 -19.56 -5.66
C ASP A 223 26.66 -19.26 -7.16
N VAL A 224 25.52 -19.19 -7.85
CA VAL A 224 25.45 -18.81 -9.27
C VAL A 224 25.73 -17.31 -9.42
N VAL A 225 25.14 -16.48 -8.60
CA VAL A 225 25.37 -15.03 -8.56
C VAL A 225 26.85 -14.72 -8.34
N ASP A 226 27.54 -15.44 -7.44
CA ASP A 226 28.94 -15.22 -7.10
C ASP A 226 29.89 -15.62 -8.22
N HIS A 227 29.56 -16.62 -9.00
CA HIS A 227 30.45 -17.21 -9.99
C HIS A 227 30.08 -16.89 -11.46
N CYS A 228 28.91 -16.28 -11.70
CA CYS A 228 28.55 -15.84 -13.06
C CYS A 228 29.53 -14.77 -13.55
N ASN A 229 29.66 -14.65 -14.85
CA ASN A 229 30.44 -13.60 -15.53
C ASN A 229 29.58 -12.86 -16.55
N SER A 230 30.09 -11.74 -17.04
CA SER A 230 29.38 -10.93 -18.03
C SER A 230 28.92 -11.70 -19.27
N ASN A 231 29.67 -12.68 -19.71
CA ASN A 231 29.29 -13.47 -20.89
C ASN A 231 28.03 -14.29 -20.58
N ARG A 232 27.97 -14.93 -19.43
CA ARG A 232 26.79 -15.73 -19.04
C ARG A 232 25.55 -14.87 -18.86
N LEU A 233 25.73 -13.66 -18.31
CA LEU A 233 24.64 -12.67 -18.21
C LEU A 233 24.20 -12.18 -19.59
N ARG A 234 25.18 -11.94 -20.53
CA ARG A 234 24.87 -11.60 -21.93
C ARG A 234 24.15 -12.73 -22.65
N ASP A 235 24.46 -13.99 -22.37
CA ASP A 235 23.75 -15.15 -22.95
C ASP A 235 22.24 -15.09 -22.58
N TYR A 236 21.93 -14.80 -21.33
CA TYR A 236 20.53 -14.60 -20.89
C TYR A 236 19.91 -13.39 -21.59
N TYR A 237 20.61 -12.25 -21.57
CA TYR A 237 20.13 -11.00 -22.15
C TYR A 237 19.81 -11.14 -23.62
N HIS A 238 20.73 -11.59 -24.46
CA HIS A 238 20.52 -11.75 -25.90
C HIS A 238 19.56 -12.89 -26.28
N LYS A 239 19.34 -13.86 -25.39
CA LYS A 239 18.37 -14.91 -25.61
C LYS A 239 16.94 -14.39 -25.40
N TRP A 240 16.73 -13.56 -24.39
CA TRP A 240 15.40 -13.23 -23.91
C TRP A 240 14.97 -11.78 -24.14
N TYR A 241 15.90 -10.81 -24.08
CA TYR A 241 15.61 -9.39 -24.27
C TYR A 241 15.67 -9.04 -25.76
N TYR A 242 14.54 -9.14 -26.43
CA TYR A 242 14.39 -8.73 -27.80
C TYR A 242 12.94 -8.30 -28.08
N PRO A 243 12.71 -7.52 -29.15
CA PRO A 243 11.44 -6.82 -29.38
C PRO A 243 10.17 -7.67 -29.23
N ALA A 244 10.15 -8.94 -29.67
CA ALA A 244 8.93 -9.74 -29.61
C ALA A 244 8.52 -10.20 -28.18
N ASN A 245 9.42 -10.11 -27.21
CA ASN A 245 9.12 -10.34 -25.79
C ASN A 245 8.80 -9.03 -25.03
N GLN A 246 8.74 -7.88 -25.72
CA GLN A 246 8.72 -6.55 -25.09
C GLN A 246 7.48 -5.75 -25.45
N ALA A 247 7.08 -4.91 -24.50
CA ALA A 247 6.14 -3.83 -24.76
C ALA A 247 6.66 -2.49 -24.22
N ILE A 248 6.53 -1.44 -25.04
CA ILE A 248 6.73 -0.06 -24.62
C ILE A 248 5.39 0.54 -24.24
N ILE A 249 5.29 1.07 -23.04
CA ILE A 249 4.07 1.72 -22.57
C ILE A 249 4.40 3.17 -22.20
N VAL A 250 3.66 4.13 -22.79
CA VAL A 250 3.80 5.56 -22.51
C VAL A 250 2.45 6.13 -22.15
N VAL A 251 2.33 6.66 -20.95
CA VAL A 251 1.08 7.27 -20.46
C VAL A 251 1.38 8.67 -19.93
N GLY A 252 0.62 9.66 -20.34
CA GLY A 252 0.80 11.00 -19.80
C GLY A 252 0.21 12.14 -20.65
N ASP A 253 0.56 13.34 -20.26
CA ASP A 253 0.10 14.57 -20.95
C ASP A 253 0.94 14.81 -22.21
N ILE A 254 0.66 14.01 -23.25
CA ILE A 254 1.38 13.93 -24.53
C ILE A 254 0.40 13.88 -25.70
N ASP A 255 0.94 14.16 -26.91
CA ASP A 255 0.28 13.80 -28.17
C ASP A 255 0.64 12.35 -28.53
N PRO A 256 -0.31 11.40 -28.48
CA PRO A 256 -0.03 9.98 -28.73
C PRO A 256 0.50 9.72 -30.12
N HIS A 257 0.03 10.40 -31.18
CA HIS A 257 0.50 10.18 -32.56
C HIS A 257 1.94 10.65 -32.77
N LYS A 258 2.34 11.74 -32.09
CA LYS A 258 3.73 12.17 -32.11
C LYS A 258 4.66 11.15 -31.45
N PHE A 259 4.22 10.59 -30.31
CA PHE A 259 4.99 9.54 -29.64
C PHE A 259 5.02 8.23 -30.42
N GLU A 260 3.93 7.87 -31.08
CA GLU A 260 3.90 6.70 -31.96
C GLU A 260 4.97 6.81 -33.06
N ALA A 261 5.10 7.98 -33.72
CA ALA A 261 6.12 8.20 -34.71
C ALA A 261 7.56 8.09 -34.14
N LYS A 262 7.80 8.55 -32.91
CA LYS A 262 9.08 8.44 -32.21
C LYS A 262 9.41 6.98 -31.88
N ILE A 263 8.44 6.25 -31.35
CA ILE A 263 8.60 4.81 -31.03
C ILE A 263 8.91 4.02 -32.30
N LYS A 264 8.14 4.19 -33.36
CA LYS A 264 8.42 3.51 -34.65
C LYS A 264 9.82 3.80 -35.15
N LYS A 265 10.26 5.07 -35.11
CA LYS A 265 11.60 5.46 -35.56
C LYS A 265 12.72 4.82 -34.73
N LEU A 266 12.54 4.72 -33.40
CA LEU A 266 13.58 4.29 -32.48
C LEU A 266 13.63 2.77 -32.33
N PHE A 267 12.48 2.11 -32.27
CA PHE A 267 12.40 0.69 -31.93
C PHE A 267 12.26 -0.24 -33.15
N ALA A 268 11.76 0.22 -34.32
CA ALA A 268 11.66 -0.60 -35.48
C ALA A 268 13.04 -1.10 -36.05
N PRO A 269 14.14 -0.32 -35.93
CA PRO A 269 15.46 -0.77 -36.35
C PRO A 269 16.15 -1.75 -35.40
N LEU A 270 15.60 -1.98 -34.18
CA LEU A 270 16.24 -2.88 -33.21
C LEU A 270 16.37 -4.28 -33.82
N PRO A 271 17.58 -4.87 -33.73
CA PRO A 271 17.82 -6.19 -34.28
C PRO A 271 17.13 -7.30 -33.48
N VAL A 272 16.89 -8.42 -34.11
CA VAL A 272 16.55 -9.66 -33.42
C VAL A 272 17.83 -10.49 -33.32
N PRO A 273 18.36 -10.72 -32.12
CA PRO A 273 19.57 -11.52 -31.93
C PRO A 273 19.39 -12.92 -32.50
N PRO A 274 20.44 -13.54 -33.09
CA PRO A 274 20.36 -14.90 -33.62
C PRO A 274 20.00 -15.95 -32.57
N THR A 275 20.25 -15.68 -31.32
CA THR A 275 19.96 -16.51 -30.15
C THR A 275 18.61 -16.19 -29.51
N ALA A 276 17.82 -15.24 -30.06
CA ALA A 276 16.54 -14.83 -29.48
C ALA A 276 15.51 -15.96 -29.44
N HIS A 277 14.84 -16.07 -28.31
CA HIS A 277 13.76 -17.04 -28.11
C HIS A 277 12.51 -16.32 -27.61
N LYS A 278 11.38 -16.56 -28.29
CA LYS A 278 10.12 -16.10 -27.80
C LYS A 278 9.82 -16.77 -26.46
N ALA A 279 9.53 -15.97 -25.45
CA ALA A 279 9.12 -16.50 -24.16
C ALA A 279 7.72 -17.13 -24.28
N GLU A 280 7.62 -18.35 -23.78
CA GLU A 280 6.36 -19.07 -23.71
C GLU A 280 5.81 -18.97 -22.28
N ASP A 281 4.48 -18.86 -22.17
CA ASP A 281 3.82 -18.85 -20.89
C ASP A 281 3.84 -20.26 -20.30
N LEU A 282 4.54 -20.43 -19.20
CA LEU A 282 4.63 -21.70 -18.51
C LEU A 282 3.32 -21.94 -17.74
N GLN A 283 2.54 -22.93 -18.16
CA GLN A 283 1.29 -23.29 -17.51
C GLN A 283 1.54 -24.02 -16.19
N VAL A 284 0.67 -23.77 -15.22
CA VAL A 284 0.66 -24.49 -13.93
C VAL A 284 -0.38 -25.60 -14.01
N ASP A 285 0.10 -26.83 -13.88
CA ASP A 285 -0.74 -28.02 -13.96
C ASP A 285 -1.80 -28.12 -12.84
N ASP A 286 -2.88 -28.81 -13.17
CA ASP A 286 -3.82 -29.29 -12.17
C ASP A 286 -3.15 -30.30 -11.24
N ASN A 287 -3.62 -30.40 -10.03
CA ASN A 287 -3.26 -31.48 -9.10
C ASN A 287 -4.51 -32.26 -8.70
N ASP A 288 -4.41 -33.58 -8.74
CA ASP A 288 -5.50 -34.48 -8.35
C ASP A 288 -5.57 -34.68 -6.83
N THR A 289 -4.47 -34.46 -6.15
CA THR A 289 -4.34 -34.56 -4.68
C THR A 289 -3.86 -33.26 -4.09
N THR A 290 -4.33 -32.91 -2.90
CA THR A 290 -3.93 -31.69 -2.22
C THR A 290 -2.41 -31.56 -2.06
N LEU A 291 -1.85 -30.42 -2.44
CA LEU A 291 -0.46 -30.08 -2.21
C LEU A 291 -0.29 -29.51 -0.79
N TYR A 292 0.80 -29.90 -0.12
CA TYR A 292 1.04 -29.49 1.24
C TYR A 292 2.48 -29.03 1.46
N TYR A 293 2.62 -27.96 2.23
CA TYR A 293 3.90 -27.50 2.78
C TYR A 293 3.75 -27.18 4.25
N ALA A 294 4.78 -27.46 5.05
CA ALA A 294 4.90 -26.98 6.42
C ALA A 294 6.37 -26.70 6.72
N GLY A 295 6.69 -25.45 6.92
CA GLY A 295 8.01 -24.96 7.32
C GLY A 295 7.90 -24.11 8.58
N SER A 296 9.03 -23.91 9.27
CA SER A 296 9.07 -23.09 10.49
C SER A 296 10.34 -22.27 10.58
N ASP A 297 10.23 -21.10 11.19
CA ASP A 297 11.35 -20.20 11.43
C ASP A 297 11.23 -19.55 12.83
N LYS A 298 12.38 -19.31 13.48
CA LYS A 298 12.43 -18.73 14.83
C LYS A 298 12.08 -17.24 14.85
N GLU A 299 12.31 -16.54 13.75
CA GLU A 299 11.99 -15.12 13.60
C GLU A 299 10.52 -14.87 13.25
N MET A 300 9.74 -15.92 12.97
CA MET A 300 8.32 -15.79 12.79
C MET A 300 7.65 -15.28 14.07
N ALA A 301 6.99 -14.13 13.99
CA ALA A 301 6.25 -13.56 15.10
C ALA A 301 4.99 -14.39 15.44
N GLN A 302 4.40 -15.03 14.43
CA GLN A 302 3.20 -15.87 14.54
C GLN A 302 3.13 -16.88 13.39
N THR A 303 2.30 -17.90 13.57
CA THR A 303 2.03 -18.88 12.50
C THR A 303 1.04 -18.30 11.48
N TYR A 304 1.25 -18.60 10.20
CA TYR A 304 0.35 -18.32 9.11
C TYR A 304 0.01 -19.59 8.36
N PHE A 305 -1.25 -19.73 7.97
CA PHE A 305 -1.65 -20.69 6.96
C PHE A 305 -2.04 -19.95 5.70
N VAL A 306 -1.59 -20.44 4.56
CA VAL A 306 -2.00 -19.95 3.25
C VAL A 306 -2.62 -21.09 2.49
N ILE A 307 -3.88 -20.94 2.15
CA ILE A 307 -4.69 -21.94 1.46
C ILE A 307 -4.96 -21.41 0.06
N PHE A 308 -4.76 -22.27 -0.93
CA PHE A 308 -5.01 -21.95 -2.33
C PHE A 308 -6.05 -22.90 -2.90
N ARG A 309 -7.08 -22.34 -3.52
CA ARG A 309 -7.97 -23.04 -4.41
C ARG A 309 -7.73 -22.51 -5.81
N LYS A 310 -7.05 -23.32 -6.66
CA LYS A 310 -6.73 -22.93 -8.03
C LYS A 310 -8.02 -22.78 -8.84
N ASP A 311 -8.10 -21.68 -9.58
CA ASP A 311 -9.14 -21.46 -10.56
C ASP A 311 -8.91 -22.28 -11.83
N GLU A 312 -9.93 -22.39 -12.67
CA GLU A 312 -9.76 -22.86 -14.02
C GLU A 312 -9.03 -21.82 -14.87
N VAL A 313 -8.25 -22.28 -15.85
CA VAL A 313 -7.57 -21.38 -16.79
C VAL A 313 -8.58 -20.84 -17.79
N ILE A 314 -8.72 -19.54 -17.85
CA ILE A 314 -9.62 -18.87 -18.78
C ILE A 314 -8.85 -18.53 -20.06
N PRO A 315 -9.32 -19.00 -21.25
CA PRO A 315 -8.70 -18.67 -22.53
C PRO A 315 -8.68 -17.15 -22.76
N ALA A 316 -7.59 -16.65 -23.38
CA ALA A 316 -7.37 -15.21 -23.60
C ALA A 316 -8.53 -14.55 -24.37
N GLU A 317 -9.15 -15.27 -25.32
CA GLU A 317 -10.28 -14.78 -26.10
C GLU A 317 -11.52 -14.57 -25.26
N MET A 318 -11.71 -15.39 -24.21
CA MET A 318 -12.84 -15.27 -23.29
C MET A 318 -12.67 -14.06 -22.36
N LYS A 319 -11.46 -13.68 -22.03
CA LYS A 319 -11.17 -12.51 -21.17
C LYS A 319 -11.67 -11.19 -21.79
N GLN A 320 -11.82 -11.12 -23.10
CA GLN A 320 -12.30 -9.91 -23.78
C GLN A 320 -13.84 -9.79 -23.82
N THR A 321 -14.56 -10.64 -23.09
CA THR A 321 -16.03 -10.70 -23.15
C THR A 321 -16.69 -10.11 -21.89
N ILE A 322 -17.90 -9.54 -22.05
CA ILE A 322 -18.70 -9.04 -20.91
C ILE A 322 -19.00 -10.15 -19.89
N PRO A 323 -19.28 -11.43 -20.28
CA PRO A 323 -19.38 -12.50 -19.30
C PRO A 323 -18.15 -12.68 -18.40
N TYR A 324 -16.94 -12.50 -18.93
CA TYR A 324 -15.72 -12.53 -18.11
C TYR A 324 -15.69 -11.39 -17.09
N MET A 325 -15.95 -10.15 -17.50
CA MET A 325 -16.04 -9.01 -16.59
C MET A 325 -17.04 -9.28 -15.46
N LEU A 326 -18.22 -9.80 -15.80
CA LEU A 326 -19.22 -10.16 -14.78
C LEU A 326 -18.76 -11.28 -13.85
N MET A 327 -18.02 -12.26 -14.35
CA MET A 327 -17.45 -13.30 -13.50
C MET A 327 -16.46 -12.72 -12.51
N GLN A 328 -15.64 -11.74 -12.91
CA GLN A 328 -14.74 -11.04 -11.97
C GLN A 328 -15.54 -10.26 -10.92
N ASP A 329 -16.59 -9.52 -11.31
CA ASP A 329 -17.47 -8.83 -10.36
C ASP A 329 -18.10 -9.82 -9.34
N LEU A 330 -18.55 -10.98 -9.80
CA LEU A 330 -19.14 -12.02 -8.94
C LEU A 330 -18.10 -12.62 -7.98
N LYS A 331 -16.87 -12.84 -8.43
CA LYS A 331 -15.76 -13.31 -7.59
C LYS A 331 -15.40 -12.26 -6.53
N GLU A 332 -15.33 -10.98 -6.90
CA GLU A 332 -15.09 -9.89 -5.97
C GLU A 332 -16.18 -9.80 -4.90
N LEU A 333 -17.46 -9.86 -5.30
CA LEU A 333 -18.59 -9.93 -4.36
C LEU A 333 -18.46 -11.12 -3.42
N GLY A 334 -18.16 -12.31 -3.96
CA GLY A 334 -17.98 -13.53 -3.18
C GLY A 334 -16.86 -13.42 -2.15
N THR A 335 -15.72 -12.91 -2.58
CA THR A 335 -14.54 -12.67 -1.74
C THR A 335 -14.85 -11.66 -0.65
N SER A 336 -15.51 -10.56 -0.99
CA SER A 336 -15.94 -9.52 -0.03
C SER A 336 -16.91 -10.08 1.02
N MET A 337 -17.94 -10.85 0.61
CA MET A 337 -18.87 -11.49 1.53
C MET A 337 -18.16 -12.47 2.47
N PHE A 338 -17.23 -13.27 1.94
CA PHE A 338 -16.45 -14.20 2.74
C PHE A 338 -15.57 -13.46 3.77
N ASN A 339 -14.86 -12.44 3.36
CA ASN A 339 -14.01 -11.63 4.24
C ASN A 339 -14.83 -10.96 5.36
N ASN A 340 -16.02 -10.45 5.06
CA ASN A 340 -16.93 -9.87 6.06
C ASN A 340 -17.40 -10.93 7.07
N ARG A 341 -17.74 -12.14 6.58
CA ARG A 341 -18.10 -13.27 7.44
C ARG A 341 -16.94 -13.70 8.33
N MET A 342 -15.73 -13.86 7.79
CA MET A 342 -14.55 -14.26 8.55
C MET A 342 -14.16 -13.19 9.59
N ARG A 343 -14.28 -11.91 9.28
CA ARG A 343 -14.08 -10.81 10.23
C ARG A 343 -15.07 -10.90 11.39
N THR A 344 -16.34 -11.16 11.10
CA THR A 344 -17.37 -11.33 12.12
C THR A 344 -17.11 -12.57 12.98
N LEU A 345 -16.69 -13.67 12.38
CA LEU A 345 -16.34 -14.89 13.12
C LEU A 345 -15.13 -14.72 14.03
N ALA A 346 -14.09 -13.98 13.59
CA ALA A 346 -12.90 -13.72 14.39
C ALA A 346 -13.20 -13.03 15.73
N GLN A 347 -14.29 -12.29 15.82
CA GLN A 347 -14.75 -11.61 17.04
C GLN A 347 -15.60 -12.49 17.96
N GLN A 348 -15.99 -13.69 17.52
CA GLN A 348 -16.75 -14.60 18.35
C GLN A 348 -15.88 -15.21 19.46
N PRO A 349 -16.45 -15.48 20.65
CA PRO A 349 -15.68 -16.09 21.76
C PRO A 349 -15.07 -17.46 21.41
N ASN A 350 -15.68 -18.19 20.50
CA ASN A 350 -15.25 -19.52 20.05
C ASN A 350 -14.38 -19.48 18.77
N ALA A 351 -13.94 -18.32 18.33
CA ALA A 351 -13.02 -18.22 17.22
C ALA A 351 -11.64 -18.76 17.61
N ASP A 352 -11.08 -19.61 16.77
CA ASP A 352 -9.73 -20.16 16.93
C ASP A 352 -8.68 -19.34 16.14
N PHE A 353 -9.08 -18.43 15.28
CA PHE A 353 -8.22 -17.48 14.54
C PHE A 353 -8.47 -16.03 14.98
N VAL A 354 -7.47 -15.20 14.81
CA VAL A 354 -7.55 -13.75 15.04
C VAL A 354 -7.85 -12.99 13.75
N LEU A 355 -7.41 -13.56 12.61
CA LEU A 355 -7.62 -13.02 11.28
C LEU A 355 -7.77 -14.16 10.28
N ALA A 356 -8.71 -14.04 9.38
CA ALA A 356 -8.76 -14.81 8.15
C ALA A 356 -9.27 -13.91 7.03
N SER A 357 -8.54 -13.86 5.93
CA SER A 357 -8.83 -12.98 4.78
C SER A 357 -8.49 -13.67 3.48
N SER A 358 -9.36 -13.56 2.49
CA SER A 358 -9.17 -14.12 1.15
C SER A 358 -8.99 -13.04 0.10
N THR A 359 -8.25 -13.39 -0.95
CA THR A 359 -8.07 -12.60 -2.17
C THR A 359 -8.10 -13.53 -3.37
N ASP A 360 -8.61 -13.06 -4.52
CA ASP A 360 -8.41 -13.73 -5.80
C ASP A 360 -7.13 -13.18 -6.43
N THR A 361 -6.10 -14.00 -6.57
CA THR A 361 -4.76 -13.58 -6.98
C THR A 361 -4.03 -14.70 -7.71
N ASP A 362 -2.82 -14.44 -8.14
CA ASP A 362 -1.95 -15.42 -8.77
C ASP A 362 -1.66 -16.59 -7.83
N TYR A 363 -1.73 -17.82 -8.34
CA TYR A 363 -1.47 -19.01 -7.55
C TYR A 363 -0.03 -19.01 -7.01
N GLY A 364 0.09 -19.30 -5.72
CA GLY A 364 1.34 -19.22 -5.00
C GLY A 364 1.87 -17.79 -4.85
N MET A 365 1.06 -16.79 -5.22
CA MET A 365 1.44 -15.36 -5.28
C MET A 365 2.63 -15.10 -6.23
N THR A 366 2.82 -15.95 -7.23
CA THR A 366 3.97 -15.88 -8.14
C THR A 366 3.66 -16.22 -9.60
N SER A 367 2.65 -17.07 -9.89
CA SER A 367 2.37 -17.54 -11.23
C SER A 367 1.22 -16.78 -11.88
N ARG A 368 1.49 -15.86 -12.82
CA ARG A 368 0.43 -15.11 -13.53
C ARG A 368 -0.46 -16.00 -14.42
N THR A 369 0.04 -17.18 -14.85
CA THR A 369 -0.71 -18.09 -15.73
C THR A 369 -1.78 -18.89 -15.00
N ARG A 370 -1.86 -18.82 -13.68
CA ARG A 370 -2.86 -19.50 -12.86
C ARG A 370 -3.34 -18.63 -11.74
N LYS A 371 -4.62 -18.35 -11.67
CA LYS A 371 -5.25 -17.65 -10.55
C LYS A 371 -5.71 -18.64 -9.47
N ALA A 372 -5.90 -18.14 -8.26
CA ALA A 372 -6.44 -18.92 -7.15
C ALA A 372 -7.16 -18.02 -6.13
N LEU A 373 -8.23 -18.50 -5.56
CA LEU A 373 -8.68 -17.97 -4.27
C LEU A 373 -7.63 -18.32 -3.23
N THR A 374 -6.98 -17.31 -2.68
CA THR A 374 -5.96 -17.42 -1.65
C THR A 374 -6.53 -16.99 -0.32
N LEU A 375 -6.62 -17.90 0.66
CA LEU A 375 -7.08 -17.61 2.02
C LEU A 375 -5.89 -17.63 2.97
N GLN A 376 -5.63 -16.53 3.64
CA GLN A 376 -4.66 -16.42 4.73
C GLN A 376 -5.38 -16.55 6.07
N VAL A 377 -4.82 -17.34 6.98
CA VAL A 377 -5.37 -17.55 8.32
C VAL A 377 -4.28 -17.37 9.37
N VAL A 378 -4.55 -16.50 10.34
CA VAL A 378 -3.69 -16.25 11.50
C VAL A 378 -4.37 -16.85 12.73
N PRO A 379 -3.85 -17.94 13.28
CA PRO A 379 -4.44 -18.60 14.44
C PRO A 379 -4.25 -17.80 15.73
N LYS A 380 -5.11 -18.03 16.70
CA LYS A 380 -4.83 -17.68 18.10
C LYS A 380 -3.70 -18.57 18.63
N PRO A 381 -2.83 -18.07 19.52
CA PRO A 381 -1.75 -18.88 20.10
C PRO A 381 -2.25 -20.18 20.72
N GLY A 382 -1.66 -21.30 20.31
CA GLY A 382 -2.04 -22.65 20.76
C GLY A 382 -3.31 -23.21 20.13
N LYS A 383 -3.84 -22.54 19.07
CA LYS A 383 -5.05 -22.93 18.35
C LYS A 383 -4.78 -23.22 16.86
N GLU A 384 -3.55 -23.42 16.48
CA GLU A 384 -3.10 -23.42 15.08
C GLU A 384 -3.94 -24.37 14.20
N THR A 385 -3.98 -25.67 14.56
CA THR A 385 -4.75 -26.66 13.77
C THR A 385 -6.26 -26.48 13.85
N ALA A 386 -6.76 -25.97 14.98
CA ALA A 386 -8.18 -25.66 15.16
C ALA A 386 -8.59 -24.48 14.28
N ALA A 387 -7.75 -23.46 14.18
CA ALA A 387 -7.97 -22.28 13.32
C ALA A 387 -8.03 -22.67 11.84
N LEU A 388 -7.07 -23.47 11.37
CA LEU A 388 -7.08 -24.00 10.01
C LEU A 388 -8.36 -24.80 9.72
N LYS A 389 -8.70 -25.73 10.63
CA LYS A 389 -9.93 -26.50 10.53
C LYS A 389 -11.18 -25.60 10.48
N GLN A 390 -11.27 -24.59 11.37
CA GLN A 390 -12.42 -23.69 11.44
C GLN A 390 -12.57 -22.87 10.15
N ALA A 391 -11.49 -22.31 9.62
CA ALA A 391 -11.50 -21.53 8.38
C ALA A 391 -11.92 -22.39 7.17
N LEU A 392 -11.38 -23.60 7.03
CA LEU A 392 -11.76 -24.53 5.98
C LEU A 392 -13.20 -25.03 6.13
N THR A 393 -13.69 -25.21 7.36
CA THR A 393 -15.09 -25.56 7.62
C THR A 393 -16.03 -24.45 7.14
N GLU A 394 -15.59 -23.18 7.26
CA GLU A 394 -16.39 -22.06 6.75
C GLU A 394 -16.34 -21.97 5.22
N MET A 395 -15.22 -22.24 4.56
CA MET A 395 -15.18 -22.41 3.11
C MET A 395 -16.19 -23.50 2.66
N LYS A 396 -16.16 -24.67 3.31
CA LYS A 396 -17.12 -25.74 3.04
C LYS A 396 -18.58 -25.34 3.28
N ARG A 397 -18.86 -24.48 4.28
CA ARG A 397 -20.19 -23.94 4.54
C ARG A 397 -20.65 -23.05 3.40
N VAL A 398 -19.75 -22.18 2.89
CA VAL A 398 -20.02 -21.33 1.72
C VAL A 398 -20.26 -22.17 0.48
N GLN A 399 -19.40 -23.15 0.21
CA GLN A 399 -19.60 -24.07 -0.92
C GLN A 399 -20.98 -24.72 -0.88
N LYS A 400 -21.41 -25.22 0.29
CA LYS A 400 -22.64 -26.00 0.41
C LYS A 400 -23.92 -25.16 0.46
N TYR A 401 -23.88 -23.99 1.08
CA TYR A 401 -25.08 -23.20 1.38
C TYR A 401 -25.01 -21.75 0.88
N GLY A 402 -23.86 -21.28 0.42
CA GLY A 402 -23.66 -19.92 -0.04
C GLY A 402 -23.73 -18.88 1.09
N PHE A 403 -24.00 -17.67 0.66
CA PHE A 403 -24.22 -16.50 1.51
C PHE A 403 -25.70 -16.17 1.65
N THR A 404 -26.05 -15.46 2.72
CA THR A 404 -27.41 -14.99 2.98
C THR A 404 -27.77 -13.76 2.12
N ASN A 405 -29.07 -13.44 2.04
CA ASN A 405 -29.52 -12.24 1.35
C ASN A 405 -28.99 -10.94 1.98
N SER A 406 -28.80 -10.91 3.30
CA SER A 406 -28.27 -9.75 3.99
C SER A 406 -26.79 -9.54 3.73
N GLU A 407 -25.98 -10.62 3.69
CA GLU A 407 -24.57 -10.54 3.30
C GLU A 407 -24.41 -10.04 1.87
N PHE A 408 -25.23 -10.59 0.95
CA PHE A 408 -25.26 -10.14 -0.44
C PHE A 408 -25.64 -8.65 -0.55
N LYS A 409 -26.70 -8.22 0.15
CA LYS A 409 -27.13 -6.82 0.13
C LYS A 409 -26.00 -5.90 0.58
N GLN A 410 -25.33 -6.24 1.68
CA GLN A 410 -24.23 -5.45 2.22
C GLN A 410 -23.04 -5.36 1.24
N ALA A 411 -22.61 -6.49 0.67
CA ALA A 411 -21.52 -6.51 -0.29
C ALA A 411 -21.88 -5.74 -1.57
N MET A 412 -23.10 -5.90 -2.07
CA MET A 412 -23.60 -5.18 -3.23
C MET A 412 -23.68 -3.67 -2.99
N ASP A 413 -24.13 -3.23 -1.83
CA ASP A 413 -24.19 -1.81 -1.47
C ASP A 413 -22.77 -1.22 -1.42
N ALA A 414 -21.79 -1.95 -0.87
CA ALA A 414 -20.38 -1.54 -0.83
C ALA A 414 -19.76 -1.51 -2.25
N PHE A 415 -20.01 -2.54 -3.06
CA PHE A 415 -19.52 -2.63 -4.44
C PHE A 415 -20.04 -1.46 -5.30
N LYS A 416 -21.33 -1.18 -5.22
CA LYS A 416 -21.93 -0.02 -5.93
C LYS A 416 -21.33 1.30 -5.48
N ALA A 417 -21.11 1.47 -4.18
CA ALA A 417 -20.52 2.69 -3.64
C ALA A 417 -19.08 2.88 -4.15
N GLU A 418 -18.28 1.82 -4.22
CA GLU A 418 -16.92 1.87 -4.77
C GLU A 418 -16.90 2.16 -6.27
N LEU A 419 -17.77 1.52 -7.06
CA LEU A 419 -17.92 1.83 -8.49
C LEU A 419 -18.29 3.29 -8.75
N GLU A 420 -19.23 3.82 -7.98
CA GLU A 420 -19.63 5.23 -8.08
C GLU A 420 -18.47 6.17 -7.72
N LYS A 421 -17.72 5.85 -6.67
CA LYS A 421 -16.53 6.59 -6.26
C LYS A 421 -15.47 6.59 -7.36
N ASN A 422 -15.18 5.44 -7.95
CA ASN A 422 -14.20 5.28 -9.02
C ASN A 422 -14.62 6.08 -10.26
N TYR A 423 -15.88 5.98 -10.63
CA TYR A 423 -16.42 6.79 -11.74
C TYR A 423 -16.34 8.29 -11.48
N ASN A 424 -16.68 8.75 -10.28
CA ASN A 424 -16.60 10.16 -9.90
C ASN A 424 -15.16 10.69 -9.89
N ASN A 425 -14.19 9.83 -9.57
CA ASN A 425 -12.77 10.16 -9.52
C ASN A 425 -12.02 9.91 -10.84
N ARG A 426 -12.69 9.51 -11.92
CA ARG A 426 -12.04 9.13 -13.19
C ARG A 426 -11.16 10.21 -13.82
N ALA A 427 -11.44 11.48 -13.56
CA ALA A 427 -10.61 12.59 -14.03
C ALA A 427 -9.26 12.71 -13.29
N THR A 428 -9.10 11.98 -12.21
CA THR A 428 -7.89 11.97 -11.36
C THR A 428 -7.22 10.60 -11.30
N ILE A 429 -7.52 9.71 -12.24
CA ILE A 429 -6.80 8.44 -12.42
C ILE A 429 -5.37 8.77 -12.87
N LYS A 430 -4.40 8.22 -12.16
CA LYS A 430 -2.98 8.50 -12.41
C LYS A 430 -2.45 7.76 -13.63
N ASN A 431 -1.31 8.24 -14.14
CA ASN A 431 -0.60 7.58 -15.24
C ASN A 431 -0.19 6.15 -14.89
N ASP A 432 0.20 5.90 -13.63
CA ASP A 432 0.62 4.58 -13.15
C ASP A 432 -0.52 3.56 -13.23
N ASP A 433 -1.74 3.96 -12.85
CA ASP A 433 -2.92 3.08 -12.86
C ASP A 433 -3.22 2.60 -14.28
N TYR A 434 -3.21 3.52 -15.26
CA TYR A 434 -3.38 3.15 -16.66
C TYR A 434 -2.23 2.30 -17.20
N ALA A 435 -0.98 2.61 -16.82
CA ALA A 435 0.17 1.85 -17.27
C ALA A 435 0.11 0.40 -16.75
N GLN A 436 -0.30 0.21 -15.48
CA GLN A 436 -0.47 -1.11 -14.90
C GLN A 436 -1.49 -1.95 -15.67
N THR A 437 -2.66 -1.38 -15.98
CA THR A 437 -3.69 -2.05 -16.80
C THR A 437 -3.15 -2.46 -18.18
N LEU A 438 -2.33 -1.61 -18.80
CA LEU A 438 -1.75 -1.91 -20.12
C LEU A 438 -0.63 -2.97 -20.03
N ILE A 439 0.13 -3.00 -18.94
CA ILE A 439 1.11 -4.07 -18.66
C ILE A 439 0.37 -5.41 -18.51
N GLU A 440 -0.73 -5.45 -17.75
CA GLU A 440 -1.56 -6.65 -17.57
C GLU A 440 -2.19 -7.12 -18.89
N ASN A 441 -2.64 -6.19 -19.74
CA ASN A 441 -3.09 -6.53 -21.08
C ASN A 441 -1.96 -7.14 -21.93
N PHE A 442 -0.75 -6.57 -21.89
CA PHE A 442 0.40 -7.13 -22.58
C PHE A 442 0.73 -8.53 -22.11
N LEU A 443 0.83 -8.72 -20.80
CA LEU A 443 1.25 -9.99 -20.18
C LEU A 443 0.15 -11.06 -20.27
N ASP A 444 -1.08 -10.75 -19.91
CA ASP A 444 -2.15 -11.72 -19.63
C ASP A 444 -3.40 -11.56 -20.49
N LYS A 445 -3.39 -10.59 -21.40
CA LYS A 445 -4.55 -10.25 -22.21
C LYS A 445 -5.77 -9.83 -21.37
N GLU A 446 -5.51 -9.22 -20.18
CA GLU A 446 -6.61 -8.63 -19.42
C GLU A 446 -7.25 -7.48 -20.21
N PRO A 447 -8.57 -7.28 -20.11
CA PRO A 447 -9.24 -6.18 -20.82
C PRO A 447 -8.83 -4.82 -20.25
N TYR A 448 -8.91 -3.79 -21.10
CA TYR A 448 -8.55 -2.41 -20.73
C TYR A 448 -9.65 -1.40 -21.12
N PRO A 449 -10.89 -1.58 -20.67
CA PRO A 449 -11.93 -0.58 -20.90
C PRO A 449 -11.59 0.72 -20.17
N SER A 450 -12.08 1.85 -20.71
CA SER A 450 -12.13 3.05 -19.88
C SER A 450 -13.27 2.95 -18.87
N ILE A 451 -13.15 3.63 -17.75
CA ILE A 451 -14.21 3.66 -16.74
C ILE A 451 -15.52 4.26 -17.26
N ASP A 452 -15.46 5.17 -18.26
CA ASP A 452 -16.64 5.72 -18.93
C ASP A 452 -17.38 4.67 -19.79
N GLN A 453 -16.68 3.60 -20.18
CA GLN A 453 -17.25 2.47 -20.92
C GLN A 453 -17.73 1.35 -19.98
N GLU A 454 -16.98 1.05 -18.97
CA GLU A 454 -17.26 -0.03 -18.01
C GLU A 454 -18.42 0.31 -17.08
N TYR A 455 -18.40 1.49 -16.46
CA TYR A 455 -19.40 1.88 -15.46
C TYR A 455 -20.85 1.82 -15.97
N PRO A 456 -21.23 2.27 -17.18
CA PRO A 456 -22.58 2.09 -17.69
C PRO A 456 -23.00 0.64 -17.88
N ILE A 457 -22.06 -0.25 -18.21
CA ILE A 457 -22.33 -1.70 -18.33
C ILE A 457 -22.68 -2.26 -16.97
N GLN A 458 -21.84 -2.00 -15.97
CA GLN A 458 -22.04 -2.45 -14.59
C GLN A 458 -23.34 -1.90 -14.00
N GLN A 459 -23.68 -0.63 -14.21
CA GLN A 459 -24.93 -0.03 -13.75
C GLN A 459 -26.19 -0.73 -14.31
N GLN A 460 -26.10 -1.34 -15.48
CA GLN A 460 -27.23 -2.09 -16.06
C GLN A 460 -27.33 -3.51 -15.55
N VAL A 461 -26.21 -4.12 -15.22
CA VAL A 461 -26.12 -5.55 -14.87
C VAL A 461 -26.29 -5.78 -13.38
N LEU A 462 -25.67 -4.96 -12.53
CA LEU A 462 -25.70 -5.15 -11.08
C LEU A 462 -27.11 -5.23 -10.47
N PRO A 463 -28.14 -4.46 -10.93
CA PRO A 463 -29.51 -4.60 -10.43
C PRO A 463 -30.17 -5.94 -10.75
N MET A 464 -29.60 -6.72 -11.68
CA MET A 464 -30.15 -8.02 -12.07
C MET A 464 -29.61 -9.16 -11.22
N LEU A 465 -28.50 -8.92 -10.49
CA LEU A 465 -27.85 -9.91 -9.63
C LEU A 465 -28.67 -10.12 -8.35
N ASN A 466 -28.63 -11.34 -7.87
CA ASN A 466 -29.20 -11.73 -6.56
C ASN A 466 -28.29 -12.76 -5.88
N ALA A 467 -28.52 -12.98 -4.59
CA ALA A 467 -27.67 -13.87 -3.79
C ALA A 467 -27.59 -15.30 -4.37
N GLY A 468 -28.65 -15.82 -4.95
CA GLY A 468 -28.67 -17.16 -5.55
C GLY A 468 -27.73 -17.28 -6.75
N MET A 469 -27.77 -16.29 -7.64
CA MET A 469 -26.88 -16.24 -8.81
C MET A 469 -25.40 -16.12 -8.41
N VAL A 470 -25.10 -15.23 -7.46
CA VAL A 470 -23.72 -15.08 -6.96
C VAL A 470 -23.25 -16.38 -6.30
N ASN A 471 -24.05 -16.96 -5.40
CA ASN A 471 -23.71 -18.22 -4.72
C ASN A 471 -23.41 -19.36 -5.70
N GLN A 472 -24.16 -19.46 -6.78
CA GLN A 472 -23.94 -20.47 -7.80
C GLN A 472 -22.63 -20.23 -8.57
N ALA A 473 -22.35 -18.98 -8.91
CA ALA A 473 -21.16 -18.62 -9.68
C ALA A 473 -19.85 -18.84 -8.91
N ILE A 474 -19.86 -18.58 -7.59
CA ILE A 474 -18.65 -18.64 -6.75
C ILE A 474 -18.46 -19.97 -6.03
N GLU A 475 -19.43 -20.91 -6.10
CA GLU A 475 -19.33 -22.21 -5.43
C GLU A 475 -17.99 -22.91 -5.65
N PRO A 476 -17.43 -22.98 -6.88
CA PRO A 476 -16.17 -23.66 -7.15
C PRO A 476 -14.97 -23.04 -6.43
N MET A 477 -14.99 -21.73 -6.14
CA MET A 477 -13.91 -21.03 -5.43
C MET A 477 -13.75 -21.51 -3.99
N PHE A 478 -14.81 -22.01 -3.37
CA PHE A 478 -14.84 -22.45 -1.98
C PHE A 478 -14.77 -23.98 -1.82
N ASP A 479 -14.51 -24.70 -2.92
CA ASP A 479 -14.35 -26.15 -2.88
C ASP A 479 -13.04 -26.56 -2.21
N ILE A 480 -13.16 -27.31 -1.10
CA ILE A 480 -12.01 -27.81 -0.34
C ILE A 480 -11.69 -29.28 -0.64
N SER A 481 -12.15 -29.82 -1.78
CA SER A 481 -11.82 -31.17 -2.24
C SER A 481 -10.34 -31.35 -2.55
N GLU A 482 -9.91 -32.54 -2.93
CA GLU A 482 -8.49 -32.82 -3.20
C GLU A 482 -7.94 -32.09 -4.42
N LYS A 483 -8.74 -32.00 -5.48
CA LYS A 483 -8.32 -31.46 -6.77
C LYS A 483 -8.06 -29.95 -6.69
N ASN A 484 -6.97 -29.50 -7.26
CA ASN A 484 -6.65 -28.06 -7.38
C ASN A 484 -6.62 -27.31 -6.03
N PHE A 485 -6.22 -28.00 -4.97
CA PHE A 485 -6.16 -27.47 -3.62
C PHE A 485 -4.74 -27.57 -3.07
N ALA A 486 -4.28 -26.53 -2.40
CA ALA A 486 -2.98 -26.51 -1.74
C ALA A 486 -3.04 -25.78 -0.39
N VAL A 487 -2.22 -26.22 0.55
CA VAL A 487 -2.12 -25.64 1.90
C VAL A 487 -0.65 -25.52 2.31
N ALA A 488 -0.22 -24.30 2.60
CA ALA A 488 1.09 -24.00 3.17
C ALA A 488 0.94 -23.54 4.63
N ALA A 489 1.79 -24.05 5.50
CA ALA A 489 1.93 -23.58 6.88
C ALA A 489 3.32 -22.96 7.06
N TYR A 490 3.35 -21.70 7.46
CA TYR A 490 4.54 -20.94 7.84
C TYR A 490 4.51 -20.78 9.35
N ALA A 491 5.18 -21.69 10.04
CA ALA A 491 5.00 -21.86 11.48
C ALA A 491 6.03 -21.06 12.30
N MET A 492 5.53 -20.46 13.37
CA MET A 492 6.41 -19.90 14.39
C MET A 492 7.11 -21.04 15.14
N GLN A 493 8.44 -20.99 15.23
CA GLN A 493 9.23 -21.93 16.02
C GLN A 493 9.67 -21.28 17.34
N LYS A 494 9.34 -21.91 18.47
CA LYS A 494 9.79 -21.49 19.80
C LYS A 494 10.35 -22.65 20.59
N ASP A 495 11.45 -22.40 21.32
CA ASP A 495 12.07 -23.37 22.15
C ASP A 495 11.09 -23.92 23.22
N GLY A 496 10.97 -25.24 23.29
CA GLY A 496 10.08 -25.94 24.24
C GLY A 496 8.59 -25.93 23.88
N LYS A 497 8.18 -25.36 22.71
CA LYS A 497 6.79 -25.42 22.23
C LYS A 497 6.67 -26.35 21.02
N PRO A 498 5.55 -27.08 20.87
CA PRO A 498 5.27 -27.82 19.64
C PRO A 498 5.23 -26.89 18.44
N VAL A 499 5.82 -27.30 17.33
CA VAL A 499 5.76 -26.64 16.03
C VAL A 499 4.70 -27.37 15.19
N VAL A 500 3.93 -26.63 14.42
CA VAL A 500 2.96 -27.21 13.48
C VAL A 500 3.69 -28.07 12.45
N THR A 501 3.30 -29.35 12.37
CA THR A 501 3.90 -30.31 11.45
C THR A 501 3.04 -30.49 10.20
N LEU A 502 3.63 -31.06 9.15
CA LEU A 502 2.91 -31.48 7.95
C LEU A 502 1.76 -32.44 8.26
N ALA A 503 1.94 -33.34 9.26
CA ALA A 503 0.89 -34.27 9.69
C ALA A 503 -0.28 -33.53 10.34
N ASP A 504 0.00 -32.50 11.12
CA ASP A 504 -1.04 -31.68 11.76
C ASP A 504 -1.87 -30.92 10.71
N VAL A 505 -1.20 -30.34 9.70
CA VAL A 505 -1.88 -29.66 8.59
C VAL A 505 -2.79 -30.63 7.83
N LYS A 506 -2.26 -31.78 7.41
CA LYS A 506 -3.05 -32.83 6.72
C LYS A 506 -4.25 -33.29 7.53
N LYS A 507 -4.06 -33.49 8.84
CA LYS A 507 -5.14 -33.88 9.75
C LYS A 507 -6.20 -32.79 9.85
N ALA A 508 -5.83 -31.54 10.01
CA ALA A 508 -6.78 -30.41 10.10
C ALA A 508 -7.64 -30.28 8.83
N VAL A 509 -7.01 -30.44 7.65
CA VAL A 509 -7.71 -30.43 6.35
C VAL A 509 -8.69 -31.61 6.26
N ALA A 510 -8.26 -32.82 6.59
CA ALA A 510 -9.13 -34.00 6.59
C ALA A 510 -10.30 -33.86 7.58
N ASP A 511 -10.04 -33.35 8.78
CA ASP A 511 -11.07 -33.08 9.78
C ASP A 511 -12.09 -32.05 9.29
N ALA A 512 -11.65 -30.99 8.61
CA ALA A 512 -12.56 -29.98 8.02
C ALA A 512 -13.44 -30.60 6.92
N ARG A 513 -12.86 -31.40 6.02
CA ARG A 513 -13.60 -32.12 4.96
C ARG A 513 -14.68 -33.03 5.53
N ASN A 514 -14.42 -33.67 6.66
CA ASN A 514 -15.34 -34.58 7.33
C ASN A 514 -16.34 -33.87 8.26
N THR A 515 -16.14 -32.60 8.56
CA THR A 515 -17.03 -31.84 9.45
C THR A 515 -18.38 -31.57 8.77
N GLU A 516 -19.49 -31.92 9.40
CA GLU A 516 -20.84 -31.54 8.96
C GLU A 516 -21.05 -30.04 9.19
N VAL A 517 -21.64 -29.38 8.20
CA VAL A 517 -21.95 -27.94 8.25
C VAL A 517 -23.43 -27.70 8.13
N SER A 518 -23.92 -26.69 8.86
CA SER A 518 -25.30 -26.21 8.78
C SER A 518 -25.39 -24.94 7.96
N ALA A 519 -26.56 -24.62 7.43
CA ALA A 519 -26.82 -23.37 6.74
C ALA A 519 -26.57 -22.16 7.67
N PRO A 520 -26.03 -21.05 7.13
CA PRO A 520 -25.88 -19.83 7.90
C PRO A 520 -27.26 -19.28 8.29
N VAL A 521 -27.33 -18.64 9.46
CA VAL A 521 -28.55 -17.98 9.95
C VAL A 521 -28.42 -16.49 9.67
N ASP A 522 -29.40 -15.93 8.98
CA ASP A 522 -29.46 -14.49 8.74
C ASP A 522 -29.86 -13.77 10.01
N THR A 523 -28.89 -13.14 10.68
CA THR A 523 -29.10 -12.43 11.96
C THR A 523 -28.92 -10.92 11.83
N MET A 524 -28.61 -10.43 10.62
CA MET A 524 -28.33 -9.00 10.41
C MET A 524 -29.62 -8.19 10.59
N LYS A 525 -29.53 -7.17 11.44
CA LYS A 525 -30.60 -6.19 11.64
C LYS A 525 -30.09 -4.81 11.29
N GLU A 526 -30.84 -4.11 10.48
CA GLU A 526 -30.55 -2.71 10.18
C GLU A 526 -30.99 -1.85 11.38
N VAL A 527 -30.01 -1.24 12.07
CA VAL A 527 -30.24 -0.35 13.21
C VAL A 527 -29.60 0.99 12.86
N ALA A 528 -30.35 2.09 13.04
CA ALA A 528 -29.84 3.44 12.80
C ALA A 528 -28.61 3.72 13.70
N LEU A 529 -27.57 4.34 13.14
CA LEU A 529 -26.36 4.73 13.87
C LEU A 529 -26.69 5.64 15.06
N MET A 530 -27.52 6.65 14.83
CA MET A 530 -27.98 7.62 15.82
C MET A 530 -29.53 7.68 15.82
N PRO A 531 -30.21 6.85 16.62
CA PRO A 531 -31.67 6.84 16.65
C PRO A 531 -32.32 8.14 17.15
N VAL A 532 -31.61 8.91 17.97
CA VAL A 532 -32.09 10.19 18.54
C VAL A 532 -31.11 11.28 18.12
N LEU A 533 -31.61 12.23 17.35
CA LEU A 533 -30.80 13.35 16.88
C LEU A 533 -30.61 14.41 17.96
N PRO A 534 -29.42 15.02 18.07
CA PRO A 534 -29.18 16.07 19.07
C PRO A 534 -29.92 17.37 18.73
N LYS A 535 -30.21 18.14 19.76
CA LYS A 535 -30.77 19.47 19.61
C LYS A 535 -29.69 20.41 19.04
N ALA A 536 -29.99 21.09 17.94
CA ALA A 536 -29.04 21.97 17.30
C ALA A 536 -28.61 23.15 18.19
N GLY A 537 -27.31 23.45 18.18
CA GLY A 537 -26.76 24.71 18.64
C GLY A 537 -26.81 25.80 17.57
N LYS A 538 -25.90 26.79 17.61
CA LYS A 538 -25.87 27.91 16.67
C LYS A 538 -24.46 28.28 16.26
N ILE A 539 -24.29 28.74 15.03
CA ILE A 539 -23.15 29.52 14.59
C ILE A 539 -23.33 30.95 15.11
N VAL A 540 -22.40 31.45 15.93
CA VAL A 540 -22.50 32.77 16.59
C VAL A 540 -21.57 33.84 15.99
N LYS A 541 -20.52 33.42 15.27
CA LYS A 541 -19.60 34.33 14.60
C LYS A 541 -19.02 33.67 13.36
N GLU A 542 -18.75 34.47 12.34
CA GLU A 542 -18.04 34.06 11.12
C GLU A 542 -16.96 35.09 10.77
N THR A 543 -15.80 34.59 10.37
CA THR A 543 -14.69 35.40 9.83
C THR A 543 -14.10 34.73 8.61
N THR A 544 -13.47 35.49 7.72
CA THR A 544 -12.81 34.97 6.51
C THR A 544 -11.31 35.23 6.60
N ASN A 545 -10.50 34.20 6.35
CA ASN A 545 -9.08 34.33 6.13
C ASN A 545 -8.81 34.32 4.61
N ASN A 546 -8.62 35.51 4.04
CA ASN A 546 -8.38 35.64 2.60
C ASN A 546 -7.01 35.12 2.16
N LYS A 547 -6.04 35.06 3.06
CA LYS A 547 -4.67 34.63 2.77
C LYS A 547 -4.60 33.12 2.50
N LEU A 548 -5.25 32.34 3.35
CA LEU A 548 -5.33 30.87 3.22
C LEU A 548 -6.66 30.42 2.56
N GLY A 549 -7.56 31.34 2.26
CA GLY A 549 -8.81 31.09 1.52
C GLY A 549 -9.79 30.17 2.27
N TYR A 550 -10.08 30.45 3.54
CA TYR A 550 -11.05 29.70 4.33
C TYR A 550 -11.99 30.60 5.15
N LYS A 551 -13.10 30.04 5.60
CA LYS A 551 -14.01 30.67 6.57
C LYS A 551 -13.85 30.01 7.95
N GLU A 552 -13.82 30.80 9.00
CA GLU A 552 -13.82 30.32 10.38
C GLU A 552 -15.16 30.66 11.04
N LEU A 553 -15.83 29.65 11.58
CA LEU A 553 -17.07 29.76 12.32
C LEU A 553 -16.77 29.54 13.81
N THR A 554 -17.34 30.38 14.66
CA THR A 554 -17.38 30.14 16.12
C THR A 554 -18.77 29.64 16.50
N LEU A 555 -18.83 28.56 17.23
CA LEU A 555 -20.08 27.92 17.62
C LEU A 555 -20.54 28.33 19.05
N SER A 556 -21.82 28.16 19.34
CA SER A 556 -22.43 28.52 20.64
C SER A 556 -21.83 27.75 21.81
N ASN A 557 -21.28 26.56 21.61
CA ASN A 557 -20.55 25.76 22.61
C ASN A 557 -19.07 26.14 22.75
N GLY A 558 -18.56 27.08 21.91
CA GLY A 558 -17.18 27.55 21.96
C GLY A 558 -16.25 26.84 20.98
N ALA A 559 -16.67 25.77 20.33
CA ALA A 559 -15.89 25.09 19.27
C ALA A 559 -15.67 26.01 18.07
N LYS A 560 -14.58 25.81 17.34
CA LYS A 560 -14.27 26.48 16.08
C LYS A 560 -14.41 25.50 14.91
N VAL A 561 -14.87 26.03 13.78
CA VAL A 561 -14.95 25.28 12.53
C VAL A 561 -14.31 26.08 11.41
N ILE A 562 -13.33 25.49 10.73
CA ILE A 562 -12.69 26.02 9.53
C ILE A 562 -13.31 25.33 8.32
N LEU A 563 -13.77 26.09 7.35
CA LEU A 563 -14.35 25.61 6.09
C LEU A 563 -13.50 26.06 4.93
N LYS A 564 -12.83 25.13 4.24
CA LYS A 564 -12.11 25.38 2.99
C LYS A 564 -12.74 24.55 1.88
N LYS A 565 -13.57 25.21 1.06
CA LYS A 565 -14.12 24.60 -0.14
C LYS A 565 -13.06 24.50 -1.22
N THR A 566 -12.94 23.34 -1.85
CA THR A 566 -12.02 23.04 -2.95
C THR A 566 -12.74 22.29 -4.07
N ASP A 567 -12.08 22.19 -5.21
CA ASP A 567 -12.50 21.42 -6.39
C ASP A 567 -11.41 20.44 -6.87
N TYR A 568 -10.41 20.16 -6.04
CA TYR A 568 -9.28 19.29 -6.39
C TYR A 568 -9.71 17.84 -6.63
N LYS A 569 -10.71 17.37 -5.90
CA LYS A 569 -11.30 16.06 -6.07
C LYS A 569 -12.81 16.15 -5.95
N ALA A 570 -13.49 15.67 -6.94
CA ALA A 570 -14.95 15.63 -6.93
C ALA A 570 -15.43 14.71 -5.80
N ASN A 571 -16.50 15.13 -5.13
CA ASN A 571 -17.18 14.31 -4.13
C ASN A 571 -16.33 13.79 -2.95
N GLU A 572 -15.30 14.57 -2.56
CA GLU A 572 -14.48 14.25 -1.37
C GLU A 572 -14.59 15.38 -0.34
N ILE A 573 -14.85 15.00 0.90
CA ILE A 573 -14.84 15.87 2.07
C ILE A 573 -13.95 15.21 3.12
N LEU A 574 -12.92 15.92 3.54
CA LEU A 574 -12.05 15.54 4.65
C LEU A 574 -12.39 16.36 5.88
N VAL A 575 -12.22 15.77 7.07
CA VAL A 575 -12.32 16.45 8.34
C VAL A 575 -11.18 16.08 9.28
N ASN A 576 -10.68 17.07 10.03
CA ASN A 576 -9.82 16.87 11.18
C ASN A 576 -10.35 17.76 12.32
N ALA A 577 -10.65 17.15 13.45
CA ALA A 577 -11.01 17.84 14.67
C ALA A 577 -9.94 17.56 15.72
N SER A 578 -9.18 18.56 16.13
CA SER A 578 -8.07 18.40 17.08
C SER A 578 -8.16 19.34 18.26
N ALA A 579 -7.65 18.88 19.40
CA ALA A 579 -7.62 19.63 20.66
C ALA A 579 -6.34 19.34 21.46
N PRO A 580 -5.89 20.28 22.31
CA PRO A 580 -4.78 20.09 23.22
C PRO A 580 -5.06 19.01 24.28
N GLY A 581 -4.02 18.24 24.60
CA GLY A 581 -4.06 17.15 25.58
C GLY A 581 -3.81 15.79 24.94
N GLY A 582 -2.73 15.15 25.32
CA GLY A 582 -2.24 13.92 24.70
C GLY A 582 -2.02 12.80 25.72
N LYS A 583 -1.10 11.89 25.38
CA LYS A 583 -0.78 10.68 26.18
C LYS A 583 -0.45 10.96 27.65
N ALA A 584 0.03 12.17 27.97
CA ALA A 584 0.32 12.58 29.35
C ALA A 584 -0.90 12.53 30.28
N VAL A 585 -2.12 12.49 29.78
CA VAL A 585 -3.33 12.28 30.58
C VAL A 585 -3.29 10.95 31.36
N ALA A 586 -2.61 9.95 30.81
CA ALA A 586 -2.45 8.61 31.41
C ALA A 586 -1.23 8.49 32.35
N LYS A 587 -0.45 9.56 32.59
CA LYS A 587 0.81 9.50 33.35
C LYS A 587 0.68 8.91 34.77
N ASN A 588 -0.47 9.01 35.40
CA ASN A 588 -0.76 8.49 36.74
C ASN A 588 -1.33 7.06 36.72
N GLU A 589 -1.54 6.49 35.55
CA GLU A 589 -2.00 5.09 35.40
C GLU A 589 -0.83 4.12 35.55
N ASP A 590 -1.16 2.86 35.81
CA ASP A 590 -0.17 1.78 35.84
C ASP A 590 0.52 1.60 34.48
N LEU A 591 1.74 1.04 34.50
CA LEU A 591 2.58 0.91 33.32
C LEU A 591 1.89 0.14 32.19
N SER A 592 1.19 -0.94 32.50
CA SER A 592 0.49 -1.75 31.49
C SER A 592 -0.61 -0.97 30.79
N THR A 593 -1.41 -0.19 31.53
CA THR A 593 -2.43 0.71 30.99
C THR A 593 -1.79 1.81 30.11
N ARG A 594 -0.63 2.35 30.50
CA ARG A 594 0.08 3.36 29.72
C ARG A 594 0.62 2.80 28.39
N ARG A 595 1.20 1.59 28.39
CA ARG A 595 1.70 0.93 27.17
C ARG A 595 0.61 0.63 26.16
N LEU A 596 -0.59 0.28 26.63
CA LEU A 596 -1.73 -0.02 25.76
C LEU A 596 -2.60 1.21 25.46
N PHE A 597 -2.31 2.38 26.06
CA PHE A 597 -3.21 3.52 26.01
C PHE A 597 -3.53 3.96 24.58
N GLU A 598 -2.52 4.14 23.73
CA GLU A 598 -2.69 4.57 22.34
C GLU A 598 -3.46 3.54 21.51
N THR A 599 -3.08 2.28 21.58
CA THR A 599 -3.74 1.21 20.83
C THR A 599 -5.19 1.03 21.26
N ALA A 600 -5.46 0.97 22.56
CA ALA A 600 -6.81 0.73 23.07
C ALA A 600 -7.72 1.98 23.02
N PHE A 601 -7.13 3.17 22.85
CA PHE A 601 -7.86 4.42 22.70
C PHE A 601 -8.82 4.42 21.50
N GLN A 602 -8.41 3.80 20.41
CA GLN A 602 -9.15 3.72 19.15
C GLN A 602 -10.14 2.55 19.08
N ILE A 603 -10.11 1.66 20.07
CA ILE A 603 -10.93 0.44 20.06
C ILE A 603 -12.26 0.73 20.75
N HIS A 604 -13.31 1.02 19.98
CA HIS A 604 -14.65 1.22 20.50
C HIS A 604 -15.69 1.23 19.37
N GLY A 605 -16.94 0.99 19.72
CA GLY A 605 -18.08 1.27 18.86
C GLY A 605 -18.61 2.70 19.05
N LEU A 606 -19.54 3.12 18.21
CA LEU A 606 -20.24 4.41 18.29
C LEU A 606 -21.76 4.23 18.27
N GLY A 607 -22.44 4.88 19.19
CA GLY A 607 -23.90 4.85 19.30
C GLY A 607 -24.41 3.41 19.44
N THR A 608 -25.15 2.92 18.46
CA THR A 608 -25.68 1.55 18.45
C THR A 608 -24.70 0.54 17.81
N LYS A 609 -23.68 1.01 17.10
CA LYS A 609 -22.80 0.20 16.25
C LYS A 609 -21.57 -0.29 17.01
N SER A 610 -21.18 -1.55 16.77
CA SER A 610 -19.87 -2.10 17.12
C SER A 610 -18.80 -1.54 16.19
N TYR A 611 -17.52 -1.79 16.49
CA TYR A 611 -16.42 -1.44 15.60
C TYR A 611 -16.59 -2.11 14.21
N ASN A 612 -16.98 -3.38 14.19
CA ASN A 612 -17.21 -4.10 12.94
C ASN A 612 -18.38 -3.51 12.11
N ASP A 613 -19.46 -3.07 12.79
CA ASP A 613 -20.56 -2.39 12.12
C ASP A 613 -20.12 -1.06 11.50
N LEU A 614 -19.21 -0.33 12.16
CA LEU A 614 -18.63 0.92 11.62
C LEU A 614 -17.76 0.66 10.38
N GLN A 615 -16.97 -0.42 10.38
CA GLN A 615 -16.21 -0.83 9.19
C GLN A 615 -17.12 -1.16 8.01
N ASN A 616 -18.23 -1.84 8.27
CA ASN A 616 -19.25 -2.11 7.25
C ASN A 616 -19.92 -0.81 6.76
N LEU A 617 -20.17 0.12 7.68
CA LEU A 617 -20.74 1.43 7.33
C LEU A 617 -19.74 2.24 6.48
N ALA A 618 -18.45 2.19 6.80
CA ALA A 618 -17.39 2.84 6.03
C ALA A 618 -17.38 2.34 4.56
N GLN A 619 -17.52 1.05 4.35
CA GLN A 619 -17.57 0.48 3.01
C GLN A 619 -18.85 0.88 2.25
N THR A 620 -20.02 0.77 2.89
CA THR A 620 -21.32 1.00 2.22
C THR A 620 -21.68 2.47 2.05
N LYS A 621 -21.14 3.36 2.90
CA LYS A 621 -21.37 4.81 2.90
C LYS A 621 -20.15 5.63 2.52
N GLN A 622 -19.03 4.99 2.23
CA GLN A 622 -17.77 5.70 1.94
C GLN A 622 -17.49 6.80 2.99
N THR A 623 -17.75 6.46 4.24
CA THR A 623 -17.61 7.37 5.37
C THR A 623 -16.77 6.69 6.41
N GLU A 624 -15.66 7.29 6.76
CA GLU A 624 -14.75 6.79 7.77
C GLU A 624 -14.49 7.88 8.81
N VAL A 625 -14.53 7.49 10.08
CA VAL A 625 -14.14 8.34 11.21
C VAL A 625 -13.22 7.53 12.11
N SER A 626 -12.07 8.11 12.43
CA SER A 626 -11.07 7.51 13.31
C SER A 626 -10.57 8.51 14.33
N ASP A 627 -10.41 8.08 15.57
CA ASP A 627 -9.78 8.93 16.58
C ASP A 627 -8.31 8.56 16.76
N GLY A 628 -7.54 9.54 17.29
CA GLY A 628 -6.14 9.33 17.59
C GLY A 628 -5.70 10.18 18.77
N ILE A 629 -4.52 9.84 19.24
CA ILE A 629 -3.85 10.57 20.30
C ILE A 629 -2.35 10.63 20.04
N SER A 630 -1.78 11.83 20.16
CA SER A 630 -0.34 12.07 20.12
C SER A 630 0.20 12.39 21.52
N ASN A 631 1.42 12.85 21.60
CA ASN A 631 2.00 13.26 22.87
C ASN A 631 1.26 14.45 23.48
N ASP A 632 0.78 15.38 22.68
CA ASP A 632 0.23 16.69 23.08
C ASP A 632 -1.20 16.96 22.59
N LEU A 633 -1.69 16.19 21.63
CA LEU A 633 -3.01 16.35 21.01
C LEU A 633 -3.82 15.07 21.09
N HIS A 634 -5.14 15.23 21.05
CA HIS A 634 -6.06 14.19 20.65
C HIS A 634 -6.95 14.72 19.54
N TYR A 635 -7.37 13.83 18.64
CA TYR A 635 -8.03 14.24 17.42
C TYR A 635 -9.03 13.19 16.91
N VAL A 636 -9.91 13.63 16.03
CA VAL A 636 -10.77 12.80 15.19
C VAL A 636 -10.55 13.21 13.75
N THR A 637 -10.21 12.26 12.91
CA THR A 637 -10.13 12.45 11.46
C THR A 637 -11.29 11.74 10.78
N GLY A 638 -11.65 12.16 9.58
CA GLY A 638 -12.63 11.44 8.80
C GLY A 638 -12.66 11.88 7.34
N SER A 639 -13.29 11.05 6.53
CA SER A 639 -13.53 11.30 5.12
C SER A 639 -14.93 10.85 4.73
N THR A 640 -15.54 11.51 3.75
CA THR A 640 -16.86 11.15 3.23
C THR A 640 -17.13 11.74 1.86
N THR A 641 -18.27 11.37 1.28
CA THR A 641 -18.84 11.97 0.09
C THR A 641 -19.90 13.03 0.42
N ASN A 642 -20.31 13.82 -0.57
CA ASN A 642 -21.39 14.82 -0.39
C ASN A 642 -22.73 14.20 0.01
N GLU A 643 -23.03 13.00 -0.48
CA GLU A 643 -24.27 12.26 -0.21
C GLU A 643 -24.31 11.76 1.24
N ASN A 644 -23.15 11.40 1.79
CA ASN A 644 -23.03 10.76 3.09
C ASN A 644 -22.51 11.68 4.20
N ILE A 645 -22.44 13.00 3.95
CA ILE A 645 -21.92 13.98 4.92
C ILE A 645 -22.66 13.94 6.27
N GLU A 646 -23.95 13.62 6.27
CA GLU A 646 -24.71 13.51 7.53
C GLU A 646 -24.29 12.30 8.35
N THR A 647 -23.92 11.17 7.71
CA THR A 647 -23.32 10.00 8.37
C THR A 647 -22.02 10.38 9.05
N LEU A 648 -21.11 11.09 8.36
CA LEU A 648 -19.89 11.64 8.95
C LEU A 648 -20.17 12.49 10.19
N MET A 649 -21.14 13.39 10.10
CA MET A 649 -21.49 14.29 11.21
C MET A 649 -22.10 13.53 12.41
N GLN A 650 -22.84 12.46 12.15
CA GLN A 650 -23.34 11.58 13.22
C GLN A 650 -22.18 10.85 13.92
N GLU A 651 -21.25 10.28 13.17
CA GLU A 651 -20.06 9.62 13.73
C GLU A 651 -19.18 10.59 14.51
N LEU A 652 -18.92 11.79 13.96
CA LEU A 652 -18.21 12.85 14.70
C LEU A 652 -18.90 13.21 16.02
N ASN A 653 -20.22 13.37 16.02
CA ASN A 653 -20.94 13.66 17.26
C ASN A 653 -20.83 12.50 18.25
N LEU A 654 -20.98 11.27 17.77
CA LEU A 654 -20.92 10.07 18.60
C LEU A 654 -19.51 9.79 19.14
N SER A 655 -18.44 10.20 18.45
CA SER A 655 -17.07 10.13 18.98
C SER A 655 -16.91 10.95 20.27
N PHE A 656 -17.71 11.98 20.47
CA PHE A 656 -17.75 12.78 21.71
C PHE A 656 -18.77 12.25 22.72
N THR A 657 -19.92 11.78 22.25
CA THR A 657 -21.10 11.58 23.11
C THR A 657 -21.54 10.13 23.27
N GLY A 658 -21.15 9.27 22.32
CA GLY A 658 -21.74 7.96 22.17
C GLY A 658 -20.74 6.80 22.09
N VAL A 659 -19.54 6.95 22.67
CA VAL A 659 -18.53 5.89 22.67
C VAL A 659 -19.03 4.67 23.44
N LYS A 660 -19.05 3.54 22.76
CA LYS A 660 -19.50 2.24 23.25
C LYS A 660 -18.32 1.31 23.41
N LYS A 661 -18.19 0.70 24.57
CA LYS A 661 -17.20 -0.33 24.82
C LYS A 661 -17.42 -1.51 23.86
N ASP A 662 -16.37 -1.99 23.22
CA ASP A 662 -16.39 -3.15 22.34
C ASP A 662 -15.41 -4.21 22.83
N ASP A 663 -15.86 -5.02 23.78
CA ASP A 663 -15.04 -6.05 24.40
C ASP A 663 -14.63 -7.13 23.39
N ALA A 664 -15.47 -7.44 22.40
CA ALA A 664 -15.19 -8.49 21.42
C ALA A 664 -14.01 -8.07 20.53
N PHE A 665 -14.04 -6.86 20.00
CA PHE A 665 -12.94 -6.34 19.18
C PHE A 665 -11.68 -6.10 20.02
N TYR A 666 -11.81 -5.59 21.25
CA TYR A 666 -10.68 -5.43 22.16
C TYR A 666 -9.96 -6.76 22.42
N GLN A 667 -10.69 -7.85 22.69
CA GLN A 667 -10.10 -9.17 22.89
C GLN A 667 -9.44 -9.73 21.64
N GLN A 668 -9.98 -9.44 20.45
CA GLN A 668 -9.34 -9.79 19.18
C GLN A 668 -7.99 -9.08 19.05
N ILE A 669 -7.93 -7.78 19.30
CA ILE A 669 -6.68 -7.00 19.24
C ILE A 669 -5.67 -7.49 20.29
N LEU A 670 -6.12 -7.75 21.53
CA LEU A 670 -5.23 -8.33 22.54
C LEU A 670 -4.64 -9.68 22.09
N SER A 671 -5.41 -10.49 21.39
CA SER A 671 -4.91 -11.78 20.85
C SER A 671 -3.82 -11.58 19.79
N ILE A 672 -3.98 -10.59 18.91
CA ILE A 672 -2.96 -10.20 17.92
C ILE A 672 -1.71 -9.69 18.63
N LEU A 673 -1.86 -8.74 19.54
CA LEU A 673 -0.75 -8.16 20.30
C LEU A 673 0.00 -9.22 21.14
N ASN A 674 -0.72 -10.23 21.66
CA ASN A 674 -0.09 -11.29 22.43
C ASN A 674 0.86 -12.17 21.59
N SER A 675 0.55 -12.37 20.32
CA SER A 675 1.45 -13.08 19.40
C SER A 675 2.77 -12.31 19.25
N TYR A 676 2.69 -11.02 18.95
CA TYR A 676 3.86 -10.14 18.83
C TYR A 676 4.61 -10.02 20.18
N ALA A 677 3.92 -9.71 21.26
CA ALA A 677 4.51 -9.58 22.60
C ALA A 677 5.23 -10.86 23.04
N SER A 678 4.69 -12.02 22.69
CA SER A 678 5.28 -13.32 23.02
C SER A 678 6.52 -13.65 22.18
N SER A 679 6.72 -13.06 21.03
CA SER A 679 7.85 -13.30 20.13
C SER A 679 8.87 -12.17 20.09
N LYS A 680 8.59 -11.03 20.72
CA LYS A 680 9.42 -9.82 20.57
C LYS A 680 10.89 -9.99 20.95
N GLN A 681 11.21 -10.91 21.87
CA GLN A 681 12.60 -11.18 22.28
C GLN A 681 13.35 -12.06 21.27
N ASP A 682 12.64 -12.73 20.38
CA ASP A 682 13.20 -13.57 19.32
C ASP A 682 13.12 -12.87 17.96
N ASN A 683 12.46 -11.72 17.87
CA ASN A 683 12.30 -10.94 16.64
C ASN A 683 13.29 -9.77 16.63
N PRO A 684 14.29 -9.77 15.72
CA PRO A 684 15.32 -8.73 15.66
C PRO A 684 14.75 -7.31 15.48
N GLU A 685 13.72 -7.16 14.67
CA GLU A 685 13.09 -5.85 14.43
C GLU A 685 12.45 -5.28 15.72
N SER A 686 11.74 -6.13 16.48
CA SER A 686 11.17 -5.71 17.77
C SER A 686 12.26 -5.32 18.78
N ILE A 687 13.38 -6.07 18.80
CA ILE A 687 14.49 -5.82 19.71
C ILE A 687 15.16 -4.48 19.42
N ILE A 688 15.46 -4.19 18.15
CA ILE A 688 16.14 -2.94 17.79
C ILE A 688 15.21 -1.73 17.99
N ASN A 689 13.92 -1.85 17.65
CA ASN A 689 12.94 -0.78 17.85
C ASN A 689 12.74 -0.45 19.32
N ASP A 690 12.47 -1.46 20.17
CA ASP A 690 12.34 -1.25 21.63
C ASP A 690 13.62 -0.66 22.23
N SER A 691 14.80 -1.11 21.79
CA SER A 691 16.07 -0.59 22.26
C SER A 691 16.26 0.87 21.87
N THR A 692 15.95 1.22 20.63
CA THR A 692 16.04 2.60 20.13
C THR A 692 15.12 3.53 20.89
N GLU A 693 13.85 3.16 21.05
CA GLU A 693 12.87 3.94 21.82
C GLU A 693 13.32 4.13 23.27
N TYR A 694 13.77 3.06 23.91
CA TYR A 694 14.24 3.08 25.29
C TYR A 694 15.41 4.05 25.49
N TYR A 695 16.43 3.96 24.65
CA TYR A 695 17.60 4.82 24.77
C TYR A 695 17.35 6.24 24.28
N THR A 696 16.48 6.47 23.33
CA THR A 696 16.07 7.80 22.88
C THR A 696 15.26 8.55 23.94
N HIS A 697 14.39 7.84 24.68
CA HIS A 697 13.48 8.41 25.66
C HIS A 697 13.96 8.27 27.12
N SER A 698 15.25 8.50 27.39
CA SER A 698 15.83 8.49 28.75
C SER A 698 15.55 7.23 29.56
N LYS A 699 15.49 6.08 28.88
CA LYS A 699 15.23 4.77 29.48
C LYS A 699 13.84 4.64 30.12
N ARG A 700 12.85 5.29 29.56
CA ARG A 700 11.47 5.15 29.99
C ARG A 700 10.91 3.77 29.63
N ALA A 701 10.24 3.13 30.59
CA ALA A 701 9.65 1.83 30.37
C ALA A 701 8.31 1.86 29.60
N ASP A 702 7.61 2.99 29.63
CA ASP A 702 6.30 3.15 28.99
C ASP A 702 6.33 3.38 27.48
N VAL A 703 7.53 3.61 26.91
CA VAL A 703 7.72 3.66 25.44
C VAL A 703 7.95 2.29 24.83
N LEU A 704 8.22 1.27 25.66
CA LEU A 704 8.46 -0.09 25.16
C LEU A 704 7.16 -0.76 24.72
N SER A 705 7.27 -1.60 23.72
CA SER A 705 6.19 -2.49 23.28
C SER A 705 5.67 -3.32 24.46
N PRO A 706 4.36 -3.59 24.54
CA PRO A 706 3.79 -4.33 25.66
C PRO A 706 4.33 -5.74 25.77
N ASP A 707 4.48 -6.23 26.99
CA ASP A 707 4.74 -7.63 27.30
C ASP A 707 3.42 -8.41 27.44
N PRO A 708 3.41 -9.76 27.33
CA PRO A 708 2.19 -10.55 27.53
C PRO A 708 1.47 -10.26 28.87
N ALA A 709 2.24 -9.93 29.91
CA ALA A 709 1.69 -9.55 31.22
C ALA A 709 0.97 -8.19 31.19
N ASP A 710 1.38 -7.28 30.33
CA ASP A 710 0.72 -5.97 30.17
C ASP A 710 -0.66 -6.13 29.57
N LEU A 711 -0.81 -7.03 28.59
CA LEU A 711 -2.07 -7.29 27.91
C LEU A 711 -3.17 -7.79 28.86
N THR A 712 -2.77 -8.48 29.93
CA THR A 712 -3.70 -8.98 30.96
C THR A 712 -4.00 -8.00 32.08
N LYS A 713 -3.11 -7.02 32.32
CA LYS A 713 -3.20 -6.07 33.43
C LYS A 713 -3.76 -4.71 33.03
N ALA A 714 -3.59 -4.31 31.78
CA ALA A 714 -4.08 -3.03 31.28
C ALA A 714 -5.60 -2.90 31.42
N SER A 715 -6.05 -1.74 31.84
CA SER A 715 -7.46 -1.48 32.07
C SER A 715 -8.12 -0.75 30.91
N TYR A 716 -8.84 -1.47 30.08
CA TYR A 716 -9.62 -0.91 28.97
C TYR A 716 -10.66 0.12 29.44
N ASP A 717 -11.33 -0.12 30.57
CA ASP A 717 -12.30 0.83 31.14
C ASP A 717 -11.63 2.15 31.54
N LYS A 718 -10.42 2.12 32.12
CA LYS A 718 -9.66 3.33 32.46
C LYS A 718 -9.29 4.10 31.18
N ILE A 719 -8.83 3.42 30.14
CA ILE A 719 -8.48 4.03 28.87
C ILE A 719 -9.69 4.74 28.26
N LEU A 720 -10.85 4.07 28.18
CA LEU A 720 -12.07 4.70 27.68
C LEU A 720 -12.57 5.85 28.55
N ASN A 721 -12.34 5.81 29.86
CA ASN A 721 -12.68 6.92 30.74
C ASN A 721 -11.78 8.13 30.50
N LEU A 722 -10.47 7.94 30.35
CA LEU A 722 -9.54 9.02 29.99
C LEU A 722 -9.89 9.62 28.64
N ARG A 723 -10.24 8.78 27.66
CA ARG A 723 -10.73 9.24 26.35
C ARG A 723 -11.99 10.11 26.51
N ARG A 724 -13.00 9.67 27.28
CA ARG A 724 -14.20 10.48 27.51
C ARG A 724 -13.89 11.82 28.17
N GLN A 725 -12.90 11.88 29.08
CA GLN A 725 -12.44 13.14 29.66
C GLN A 725 -11.87 14.09 28.62
N LEU A 726 -11.00 13.60 27.73
CA LEU A 726 -10.41 14.39 26.64
C LEU A 726 -11.49 14.95 25.71
N PHE A 727 -12.47 14.14 25.34
CA PHE A 727 -13.57 14.52 24.45
C PHE A 727 -14.74 15.23 25.12
N SER A 728 -14.63 15.61 26.41
CA SER A 728 -15.74 16.21 27.15
C SER A 728 -15.94 17.71 26.90
N ASN A 729 -15.02 18.39 26.23
CA ASN A 729 -15.02 19.84 26.06
C ASN A 729 -14.85 20.27 24.61
N ALA A 730 -15.92 20.43 23.88
CA ALA A 730 -15.89 20.87 22.48
C ALA A 730 -15.24 22.25 22.26
N ALA A 731 -15.17 23.11 23.29
CA ALA A 731 -14.54 24.43 23.19
C ALA A 731 -13.01 24.38 22.99
N ASP A 732 -12.38 23.23 23.24
CA ASP A 732 -10.95 23.03 22.99
C ASP A 732 -10.68 22.66 21.53
N PHE A 733 -11.69 22.18 20.80
CA PHE A 733 -11.52 21.66 19.44
C PHE A 733 -11.64 22.72 18.36
N THR A 734 -10.80 22.56 17.34
CA THR A 734 -10.98 23.18 16.03
C THR A 734 -11.26 22.08 15.01
N PHE A 735 -12.40 22.16 14.36
CA PHE A 735 -12.83 21.25 13.29
C PHE A 735 -12.45 21.86 11.94
N VAL A 736 -11.63 21.23 11.17
CA VAL A 736 -11.22 21.66 9.84
C VAL A 736 -11.90 20.78 8.81
N PHE A 737 -12.67 21.37 7.89
CA PHE A 737 -13.27 20.69 6.75
C PHE A 737 -12.64 21.21 5.47
N VAL A 738 -12.15 20.28 4.63
CA VAL A 738 -11.59 20.58 3.32
C VAL A 738 -12.26 19.70 2.27
N GLY A 739 -12.68 20.24 1.15
CA GLY A 739 -13.23 19.44 0.04
C GLY A 739 -14.37 20.11 -0.70
N SER A 740 -15.10 19.29 -1.46
CA SER A 740 -16.12 19.74 -2.42
C SER A 740 -17.51 19.97 -1.82
N PHE A 741 -17.61 20.17 -0.51
CA PHE A 741 -18.89 20.30 0.20
C PHE A 741 -19.75 21.49 -0.27
N ASP A 742 -21.05 21.32 -0.17
CA ASP A 742 -22.04 22.40 -0.32
C ASP A 742 -22.20 23.14 1.01
N GLU A 743 -21.83 24.44 1.04
CA GLU A 743 -21.93 25.25 2.26
C GLU A 743 -23.38 25.37 2.79
N ALA A 744 -24.39 25.37 1.94
CA ALA A 744 -25.79 25.45 2.36
C ALA A 744 -26.23 24.17 3.08
N LYS A 745 -25.65 23.02 2.70
CA LYS A 745 -25.96 21.72 3.32
C LYS A 745 -25.14 21.49 4.59
N ILE A 746 -23.85 21.84 4.61
CA ILE A 746 -22.98 21.53 5.75
C ILE A 746 -23.29 22.39 6.99
N ARG A 747 -23.70 23.66 6.81
CA ARG A 747 -23.97 24.58 7.94
C ARG A 747 -25.05 24.08 8.92
N PRO A 748 -26.24 23.66 8.47
CA PRO A 748 -27.23 23.09 9.38
C PRO A 748 -26.74 21.83 10.10
N LEU A 749 -25.89 21.02 9.45
CA LEU A 749 -25.29 19.84 10.06
C LEU A 749 -24.26 20.22 11.14
N ILE A 750 -23.44 21.25 10.90
CA ILE A 750 -22.53 21.81 11.92
C ILE A 750 -23.31 22.29 13.13
N GLU A 751 -24.42 23.02 12.93
CA GLU A 751 -25.27 23.49 14.04
C GLU A 751 -25.88 22.30 14.80
N ARG A 752 -26.32 21.25 14.10
CA ARG A 752 -26.94 20.08 14.74
C ARG A 752 -25.95 19.19 15.46
N TYR A 753 -24.84 18.85 14.83
CA TYR A 753 -23.94 17.80 15.30
C TYR A 753 -22.71 18.30 16.03
N ILE A 754 -22.17 19.48 15.66
CA ILE A 754 -20.95 20.02 16.30
C ILE A 754 -21.31 21.07 17.36
N ALA A 755 -22.20 22.00 17.06
CA ALA A 755 -22.58 23.02 18.06
C ALA A 755 -23.43 22.47 19.21
N SER A 756 -23.92 21.22 19.12
CA SER A 756 -24.61 20.49 20.16
C SER A 756 -23.68 19.72 21.12
N LEU A 757 -22.40 19.59 20.78
CA LEU A 757 -21.42 18.86 21.58
C LEU A 757 -21.26 19.48 22.97
N PRO A 758 -21.00 18.67 24.02
CA PRO A 758 -20.78 19.15 25.36
C PRO A 758 -19.57 20.08 25.47
N SER A 759 -19.64 21.07 26.32
CA SER A 759 -18.54 22.02 26.53
C SER A 759 -18.53 22.53 27.97
N THR A 760 -17.35 22.54 28.59
CA THR A 760 -17.12 23.13 29.89
C THR A 760 -16.66 24.58 29.80
N LYS A 761 -16.32 25.07 28.60
CA LYS A 761 -15.74 26.40 28.34
C LYS A 761 -14.42 26.67 29.07
N LYS A 762 -13.80 25.65 29.67
CA LYS A 762 -12.47 25.71 30.27
C LYS A 762 -11.49 25.08 29.34
N LYS A 763 -10.39 25.77 29.01
CA LYS A 763 -9.34 25.21 28.16
C LYS A 763 -8.56 24.14 28.90
N THR A 764 -8.27 23.05 28.19
CA THR A 764 -7.40 21.98 28.67
C THR A 764 -5.96 22.50 28.77
N VAL A 765 -5.31 22.17 29.88
CA VAL A 765 -3.88 22.49 30.08
C VAL A 765 -3.05 21.32 29.58
N VAL A 766 -2.14 21.62 28.67
CA VAL A 766 -1.18 20.62 28.17
C VAL A 766 -0.14 20.33 29.25
N VAL A 767 0.09 19.06 29.50
CA VAL A 767 1.14 18.59 30.40
C VAL A 767 2.19 17.88 29.60
N ASP A 768 3.43 18.33 29.68
CA ASP A 768 4.57 17.62 29.11
C ASP A 768 5.11 16.62 30.14
N ASP A 769 5.15 15.35 29.78
CA ASP A 769 5.78 14.28 30.55
C ASP A 769 6.90 13.56 29.77
N ARG A 770 7.29 14.08 28.61
CA ARG A 770 8.34 13.50 27.78
C ARG A 770 9.72 13.73 28.38
N SER A 771 10.53 12.74 28.20
CA SER A 771 11.93 12.79 28.59
C SER A 771 12.76 12.21 27.47
N TYR A 772 13.68 13.02 26.96
CA TYR A 772 14.60 12.59 25.90
C TYR A 772 16.02 12.55 26.44
N THR A 773 16.80 11.62 25.92
CA THR A 773 18.18 11.42 26.30
C THR A 773 19.02 12.64 25.91
N LYS A 774 19.84 13.12 26.86
CA LYS A 774 20.81 14.19 26.66
C LYS A 774 22.23 13.63 26.61
N GLY A 775 23.06 14.21 25.76
CA GLY A 775 24.40 13.74 25.53
C GLY A 775 24.48 12.57 24.56
N LYS A 776 25.68 11.95 24.50
CA LYS A 776 25.92 10.81 23.59
C LYS A 776 25.61 9.50 24.30
N VAL A 777 24.84 8.63 23.62
CA VAL A 777 24.63 7.24 23.98
C VAL A 777 25.02 6.39 22.77
N ASP A 778 25.90 5.42 22.99
CA ASP A 778 26.33 4.45 22.00
C ASP A 778 26.07 3.06 22.60
N ARG A 779 25.19 2.30 21.97
CA ARG A 779 24.76 1.00 22.48
C ARG A 779 24.89 -0.05 21.40
N GLU A 780 25.83 -0.95 21.60
CA GLU A 780 26.02 -2.14 20.77
C GLU A 780 25.61 -3.40 21.52
N PHE A 781 24.99 -4.33 20.83
CA PHE A 781 24.64 -5.66 21.34
C PHE A 781 24.50 -6.66 20.20
N THR A 782 24.48 -7.95 20.55
CA THR A 782 24.30 -9.04 19.58
C THR A 782 23.00 -9.78 19.82
N THR A 783 22.38 -10.25 18.75
CA THR A 783 21.20 -11.12 18.80
C THR A 783 21.29 -12.23 17.74
N LYS A 784 20.52 -13.28 17.91
CA LYS A 784 20.42 -14.34 16.90
C LYS A 784 19.57 -13.83 15.76
N MET A 785 20.05 -14.00 14.53
CA MET A 785 19.35 -13.66 13.31
C MET A 785 19.40 -14.81 12.32
N GLY A 786 18.35 -15.00 11.52
CA GLY A 786 18.30 -16.00 10.46
C GLY A 786 19.35 -15.72 9.39
N ASN A 787 19.46 -14.48 8.97
CA ASN A 787 20.51 -14.01 8.08
C ASN A 787 21.53 -13.16 8.85
N PRO A 788 22.85 -13.39 8.67
CA PRO A 788 23.88 -12.57 9.31
C PRO A 788 23.84 -11.13 8.78
N GLN A 789 23.40 -10.21 9.63
CA GLN A 789 23.33 -8.79 9.31
C GLN A 789 23.55 -7.93 10.56
N SER A 790 23.77 -6.65 10.36
CA SER A 790 23.76 -5.64 11.41
C SER A 790 22.73 -4.57 11.09
N VAL A 791 22.06 -4.07 12.11
CA VAL A 791 21.13 -2.94 12.00
C VAL A 791 21.58 -1.85 12.94
N THR A 792 21.84 -0.66 12.38
CA THR A 792 22.19 0.53 13.14
C THR A 792 21.07 1.55 13.04
N MET A 793 20.59 2.04 14.18
CA MET A 793 19.67 3.16 14.32
C MET A 793 20.45 4.34 14.91
N ASP A 794 20.55 5.41 14.16
CA ASP A 794 21.33 6.60 14.52
C ASP A 794 20.43 7.81 14.58
N THR A 795 20.44 8.54 15.70
CA THR A 795 19.52 9.67 15.93
C THR A 795 20.22 10.82 16.62
N TYR A 796 20.25 11.98 15.94
CA TYR A 796 20.67 13.26 16.48
C TYR A 796 19.46 14.14 16.77
N ARG A 797 19.50 14.91 17.87
CA ARG A 797 18.37 15.73 18.28
C ARG A 797 18.77 17.09 18.84
N SER A 798 18.00 18.12 18.46
CA SER A 798 18.16 19.48 19.02
C SER A 798 16.80 20.11 19.33
N GLU A 799 16.69 20.71 20.52
CA GLU A 799 15.53 21.49 20.97
C GLU A 799 15.73 23.01 20.72
N LYS A 800 16.76 23.39 19.97
CA LYS A 800 17.17 24.79 19.77
C LYS A 800 16.74 25.41 18.44
N VAL A 801 16.01 24.65 17.61
CA VAL A 801 15.56 25.10 16.30
C VAL A 801 14.08 25.51 16.41
N PRO A 802 13.74 26.80 16.29
CA PRO A 802 12.36 27.26 16.36
C PRO A 802 11.52 26.71 15.21
N TYR A 803 10.26 26.39 15.48
CA TYR A 803 9.31 25.95 14.48
C TYR A 803 8.83 27.12 13.63
N THR A 804 9.47 27.34 12.52
CA THR A 804 9.16 28.39 11.55
C THR A 804 9.18 27.80 10.16
N LEU A 805 8.45 28.39 9.21
CA LEU A 805 8.45 27.94 7.82
C LEU A 805 9.86 27.85 7.24
N LYS A 806 10.70 28.87 7.51
CA LYS A 806 12.11 28.87 7.08
C LYS A 806 12.89 27.63 7.57
N ASN A 807 12.75 27.31 8.86
CA ASN A 807 13.48 26.17 9.44
C ASN A 807 12.88 24.82 8.99
N LEU A 808 11.56 24.75 8.79
CA LEU A 808 10.90 23.59 8.20
C LEU A 808 11.47 23.28 6.81
N VAL A 809 11.52 24.29 5.96
CA VAL A 809 12.04 24.13 4.59
C VAL A 809 13.54 23.80 4.60
N ASN A 810 14.32 24.41 5.48
CA ASN A 810 15.74 24.03 5.64
C ASN A 810 15.90 22.57 6.10
N ALA A 811 15.07 22.08 7.04
CA ALA A 811 15.09 20.69 7.47
C ALA A 811 14.72 19.73 6.34
N GLN A 812 13.70 20.07 5.53
CA GLN A 812 13.30 19.27 4.38
C GLN A 812 14.43 19.16 3.33
N VAL A 813 15.08 20.30 2.99
CA VAL A 813 16.24 20.29 2.07
C VAL A 813 17.40 19.51 2.66
N LEU A 814 17.67 19.64 3.97
CA LEU A 814 18.69 18.85 4.66
C LEU A 814 18.40 17.34 4.55
N GLY A 815 17.17 16.92 4.73
CA GLY A 815 16.75 15.53 4.58
C GLY A 815 17.03 14.99 3.18
N GLN A 816 16.70 15.77 2.15
CA GLN A 816 16.99 15.38 0.77
C GLN A 816 18.51 15.33 0.47
N VAL A 817 19.28 16.23 1.01
CA VAL A 817 20.76 16.23 0.87
C VAL A 817 21.36 15.01 1.57
N LEU A 818 20.89 14.68 2.76
CA LEU A 818 21.31 13.49 3.50
C LEU A 818 21.02 12.23 2.69
N TRP A 819 19.80 12.11 2.18
CA TRP A 819 19.36 10.96 1.40
C TRP A 819 20.24 10.75 0.16
N ASN A 820 20.46 11.81 -0.62
CA ASN A 820 21.29 11.74 -1.82
C ASN A 820 22.73 11.32 -1.49
N LYS A 821 23.30 11.84 -0.37
CA LYS A 821 24.68 11.53 0.02
C LYS A 821 24.84 10.13 0.61
N GLU A 822 23.93 9.67 1.43
CA GLU A 822 24.00 8.30 1.98
C GLU A 822 23.79 7.27 0.87
N PHE A 823 22.87 7.53 -0.02
CA PHE A 823 22.62 6.64 -1.17
C PHE A 823 23.87 6.56 -2.06
N ASP A 824 24.42 7.68 -2.51
CA ASP A 824 25.63 7.72 -3.36
C ASP A 824 26.86 7.09 -2.68
N ILE A 825 27.11 7.42 -1.40
CA ILE A 825 28.36 7.03 -0.73
C ILE A 825 28.24 5.63 -0.11
N ILE A 826 27.18 5.37 0.65
CA ILE A 826 27.07 4.15 1.46
C ILE A 826 26.58 2.98 0.59
N ARG A 827 25.58 3.22 -0.27
CA ARG A 827 25.05 2.19 -1.15
C ARG A 827 25.91 2.01 -2.40
N GLU A 828 26.06 3.06 -3.22
CA GLU A 828 26.60 2.91 -4.56
C GLU A 828 28.13 2.74 -4.56
N ARG A 829 28.88 3.51 -3.78
CA ARG A 829 30.35 3.45 -3.81
C ARG A 829 30.93 2.38 -2.89
N GLU A 830 30.36 2.23 -1.70
CA GLU A 830 30.90 1.33 -0.68
C GLU A 830 30.14 -0.01 -0.61
N SER A 831 28.97 -0.09 -1.25
CA SER A 831 28.05 -1.26 -1.17
C SER A 831 27.91 -1.77 0.26
N ALA A 832 27.84 -0.82 1.21
CA ALA A 832 27.85 -1.16 2.63
C ALA A 832 26.45 -1.37 3.21
N ALA A 833 25.43 -0.72 2.66
CA ALA A 833 24.03 -0.92 3.00
C ALA A 833 23.18 -0.92 1.72
N TYR A 834 22.12 -1.75 1.68
CA TYR A 834 21.23 -1.81 0.51
C TYR A 834 20.33 -0.58 0.42
N THR A 835 19.68 -0.22 1.51
CA THR A 835 18.77 0.92 1.56
C THR A 835 19.04 1.76 2.82
N PRO A 836 19.99 2.70 2.78
CA PRO A 836 20.11 3.70 3.82
C PRO A 836 18.81 4.50 3.94
N GLN A 837 18.37 4.79 5.15
CA GLN A 837 17.12 5.53 5.40
C GLN A 837 17.38 6.77 6.25
N PRO A 838 18.08 7.77 5.70
CA PRO A 838 18.28 9.02 6.42
C PRO A 838 17.04 9.91 6.34
N SER A 839 16.84 10.69 7.38
CA SER A 839 15.82 11.74 7.43
C SER A 839 16.29 12.96 8.21
N ALA A 840 15.69 14.12 7.93
CA ALA A 840 15.80 15.30 8.77
C ALA A 840 14.41 15.95 8.89
N THR A 841 13.89 15.99 10.10
CA THR A 841 12.55 16.50 10.40
C THR A 841 12.60 17.59 11.47
N LEU A 842 11.81 18.64 11.30
CA LEU A 842 11.56 19.62 12.34
C LEU A 842 10.13 19.39 12.83
N GLU A 843 10.02 18.75 13.96
CA GLU A 843 8.76 18.48 14.63
C GLU A 843 8.39 19.62 15.57
N ASN A 844 7.11 19.81 15.77
CA ASN A 844 6.58 20.73 16.77
C ASN A 844 5.41 20.10 17.51
N ASP A 845 5.33 20.39 18.77
CA ASP A 845 4.16 20.16 19.58
C ASP A 845 3.89 21.37 20.51
N LEU A 846 2.86 21.30 21.30
CA LEU A 846 2.46 22.42 22.17
C LEU A 846 3.46 22.72 23.29
N THR A 847 4.51 21.93 23.44
CA THR A 847 5.52 22.07 24.50
C THR A 847 6.90 22.45 23.96
N GLY A 848 7.14 22.33 22.67
CA GLY A 848 8.41 22.72 22.04
C GLY A 848 8.63 22.15 20.65
N SER A 849 9.69 22.59 19.98
CA SER A 849 10.10 22.12 18.67
C SER A 849 11.41 21.34 18.73
N TYR A 850 11.54 20.35 17.86
CA TYR A 850 12.65 19.41 17.83
C TYR A 850 13.14 19.20 16.41
N LEU A 851 14.40 19.50 16.15
CA LEU A 851 15.06 19.05 14.93
C LEU A 851 15.64 17.65 15.20
N ILE A 852 15.31 16.71 14.37
CA ILE A 852 15.77 15.33 14.43
C ILE A 852 16.45 14.99 13.11
N ILE A 853 17.67 14.45 13.15
CA ILE A 853 18.29 13.73 12.04
C ILE A 853 18.36 12.28 12.48
N SER A 854 17.84 11.37 11.66
CA SER A 854 17.94 9.94 11.90
C SER A 854 18.43 9.22 10.65
N SER A 855 19.13 8.10 10.83
CA SER A 855 19.48 7.18 9.77
C SER A 855 19.34 5.74 10.27
N GLN A 856 18.74 4.89 9.45
CA GLN A 856 18.74 3.45 9.65
C GLN A 856 19.61 2.81 8.58
N LEU A 857 20.56 1.99 9.02
CA LEU A 857 21.46 1.25 8.15
C LEU A 857 21.32 -0.24 8.42
N GLN A 858 21.03 -0.99 7.36
CA GLN A 858 21.08 -2.45 7.38
C GLN A 858 22.29 -2.90 6.55
N THR A 859 23.25 -3.57 7.20
CA THR A 859 24.57 -3.78 6.63
C THR A 859 25.03 -5.23 6.76
N ASN A 860 26.00 -5.60 5.91
CA ASN A 860 26.84 -6.76 6.19
C ASN A 860 27.66 -6.47 7.47
N PRO A 861 27.73 -7.42 8.46
CA PRO A 861 28.47 -7.21 9.68
C PRO A 861 29.94 -6.78 9.49
N ALA A 862 30.59 -7.22 8.41
CA ALA A 862 31.95 -6.82 8.07
C ALA A 862 32.09 -5.36 7.63
N LYS A 863 30.99 -4.73 7.19
CA LYS A 863 30.96 -3.35 6.67
C LYS A 863 30.28 -2.36 7.62
N THR A 864 29.70 -2.81 8.73
CA THR A 864 28.91 -1.97 9.65
C THR A 864 29.69 -0.78 10.18
N ALA A 865 30.89 -1.01 10.71
CA ALA A 865 31.74 0.07 11.25
C ALA A 865 32.07 1.12 10.17
N ARG A 866 32.31 0.70 8.93
CA ARG A 866 32.57 1.61 7.82
C ARG A 866 31.34 2.41 7.42
N ALA A 867 30.18 1.75 7.30
CA ALA A 867 28.90 2.42 6.99
C ALA A 867 28.53 3.46 8.04
N THR A 868 28.69 3.11 9.30
CA THR A 868 28.43 3.99 10.45
C THR A 868 29.38 5.19 10.48
N GLU A 869 30.70 4.98 10.23
CA GLU A 869 31.68 6.07 10.10
C GLU A 869 31.30 7.02 8.96
N LEU A 870 30.86 6.49 7.82
CA LEU A 870 30.45 7.28 6.67
C LEU A 870 29.18 8.10 6.97
N ALA A 871 28.17 7.55 7.62
CA ALA A 871 26.97 8.28 8.02
C ALA A 871 27.33 9.46 8.94
N ASP A 872 28.17 9.25 9.98
CA ASP A 872 28.68 10.34 10.83
C ASP A 872 29.47 11.40 10.03
N SER A 873 30.32 10.93 9.11
CA SER A 873 31.13 11.82 8.26
C SER A 873 30.23 12.65 7.34
N ILE A 874 29.16 12.10 6.81
CA ILE A 874 28.20 12.80 5.96
C ILE A 874 27.55 13.93 6.75
N VAL A 875 26.99 13.67 7.94
CA VAL A 875 26.38 14.70 8.78
C VAL A 875 27.38 15.78 9.14
N THR A 876 28.59 15.38 9.53
CA THR A 876 29.68 16.31 9.88
C THR A 876 30.14 17.16 8.69
N THR A 877 30.19 16.57 7.49
CA THR A 877 30.58 17.26 6.26
C THR A 877 29.53 18.28 5.85
N ILE A 878 28.24 17.92 5.92
CA ILE A 878 27.12 18.82 5.66
C ILE A 878 27.18 20.03 6.61
N ALA A 879 27.49 19.81 7.88
CA ALA A 879 27.63 20.87 8.85
C ALA A 879 28.79 21.84 8.54
N LYS A 880 29.86 21.39 7.86
CA LYS A 880 30.95 22.23 7.38
C LYS A 880 30.62 22.97 6.08
N GLY A 881 29.70 22.47 5.31
CA GLY A 881 29.20 23.06 4.08
C GLY A 881 28.79 22.02 3.06
N VAL A 882 27.80 22.37 2.26
CA VAL A 882 27.30 21.59 1.12
C VAL A 882 27.54 22.34 -0.17
N THR A 883 27.54 21.63 -1.30
CA THR A 883 27.73 22.30 -2.60
C THR A 883 26.45 22.99 -3.07
N PRO A 884 26.56 24.01 -3.94
CA PRO A 884 25.36 24.56 -4.58
C PRO A 884 24.53 23.53 -5.36
N ASP A 885 25.16 22.51 -5.92
CA ASP A 885 24.51 21.41 -6.64
C ASP A 885 23.67 20.55 -5.70
N ASP A 886 24.18 20.19 -4.52
CA ASP A 886 23.42 19.47 -3.50
C ASP A 886 22.11 20.22 -3.14
N ILE A 887 22.21 21.55 -2.98
CA ILE A 887 21.06 22.40 -2.68
C ILE A 887 20.09 22.47 -3.86
N GLN A 888 20.62 22.59 -5.07
CA GLN A 888 19.78 22.66 -6.27
C GLN A 888 18.92 21.40 -6.43
N LYS A 889 19.53 20.22 -6.31
CA LYS A 889 18.84 18.94 -6.38
C LYS A 889 17.74 18.81 -5.31
N GLY A 890 18.08 19.15 -4.07
CA GLY A 890 17.10 19.13 -2.96
C GLY A 890 15.94 20.09 -3.17
N ARG A 891 16.21 21.31 -3.66
CA ARG A 891 15.16 22.28 -3.96
C ARG A 891 14.25 21.86 -5.10
N GLU A 892 14.81 21.30 -6.17
CA GLU A 892 14.02 20.84 -7.32
C GLU A 892 13.08 19.70 -6.94
N ALA A 893 13.57 18.73 -6.17
CA ALA A 893 12.75 17.63 -5.67
C ALA A 893 11.59 18.14 -4.79
N LEU A 894 11.86 19.04 -3.85
CA LEU A 894 10.85 19.61 -2.97
C LEU A 894 9.88 20.54 -3.67
N GLN A 895 10.36 21.36 -4.65
CA GLN A 895 9.50 22.23 -5.44
C GLN A 895 8.47 21.39 -6.20
N LYS A 896 8.93 20.33 -6.85
CA LYS A 896 8.07 19.40 -7.58
C LYS A 896 7.02 18.78 -6.67
N SER A 897 7.46 18.22 -5.54
CA SER A 897 6.57 17.61 -4.56
C SER A 897 5.52 18.61 -4.03
N HIS A 898 5.93 19.85 -3.74
CA HIS A 898 5.04 20.89 -3.28
C HIS A 898 4.02 21.31 -4.36
N ASP A 899 4.45 21.49 -5.60
CA ASP A 899 3.58 21.90 -6.72
C ASP A 899 2.47 20.87 -7.02
N ASP A 900 2.74 19.59 -6.76
CA ASP A 900 1.76 18.53 -6.86
C ASP A 900 0.86 18.49 -5.61
N ALA A 901 1.44 18.61 -4.41
CA ALA A 901 0.71 18.55 -3.14
C ALA A 901 -0.33 19.65 -2.99
N VAL A 902 -0.05 20.89 -3.37
CA VAL A 902 -0.96 22.05 -3.21
C VAL A 902 -2.30 21.90 -3.97
N LYS A 903 -2.40 20.93 -4.86
CA LYS A 903 -3.60 20.59 -5.64
C LYS A 903 -4.38 19.42 -5.01
N THR A 904 -4.12 19.10 -3.75
CA THR A 904 -4.81 18.01 -3.04
C THR A 904 -5.52 18.51 -1.79
N ASN A 905 -6.62 17.85 -1.44
CA ASN A 905 -7.36 18.16 -0.21
C ASN A 905 -6.55 17.84 1.06
N SER A 906 -5.74 16.77 1.02
CA SER A 906 -4.88 16.36 2.14
C SER A 906 -3.84 17.43 2.49
N TYR A 907 -3.18 18.03 1.50
CA TYR A 907 -2.25 19.13 1.74
C TYR A 907 -2.91 20.30 2.49
N TRP A 908 -4.10 20.70 2.07
CA TRP A 908 -4.82 21.80 2.72
C TRP A 908 -5.34 21.41 4.09
N MET A 909 -5.68 20.14 4.30
CA MET A 909 -6.03 19.62 5.61
C MET A 909 -4.85 19.79 6.58
N ASP A 910 -3.65 19.37 6.18
CA ASP A 910 -2.44 19.49 6.99
C ASP A 910 -2.08 20.96 7.28
N VAL A 911 -2.08 21.81 6.24
CA VAL A 911 -1.77 23.24 6.40
C VAL A 911 -2.72 23.92 7.36
N LEU A 912 -4.03 23.65 7.26
CA LEU A 912 -5.02 24.33 8.09
C LEU A 912 -5.12 23.75 9.50
N SER A 913 -4.93 22.45 9.65
CA SER A 913 -4.86 21.81 10.96
C SER A 913 -3.65 22.32 11.76
N ASP A 914 -2.49 22.37 11.16
CA ASP A 914 -1.29 22.94 11.78
C ASP A 914 -1.42 24.44 12.07
N TYR A 915 -1.99 25.20 11.14
CA TYR A 915 -2.24 26.60 11.36
C TYR A 915 -3.20 26.86 12.54
N ALA A 916 -4.23 26.02 12.67
CA ALA A 916 -5.19 26.12 13.77
C ALA A 916 -4.55 25.85 15.14
N ILE A 917 -3.56 24.98 15.21
CA ILE A 917 -2.90 24.54 16.43
C ILE A 917 -1.68 25.42 16.74
N TYR A 918 -0.78 25.60 15.78
CA TYR A 918 0.53 26.20 15.98
C TYR A 918 0.66 27.63 15.46
N ALA A 919 -0.34 28.15 14.76
CA ALA A 919 -0.36 29.47 14.11
C ALA A 919 0.80 29.71 13.10
N VAL A 920 1.34 28.63 12.51
CA VAL A 920 2.39 28.70 11.50
C VAL A 920 1.80 28.49 10.11
N ASP A 921 1.93 29.50 9.26
CA ASP A 921 1.52 29.44 7.86
C ASP A 921 2.60 28.71 7.04
N LYS A 922 2.35 27.44 6.73
CA LYS A 922 3.27 26.60 5.96
C LYS A 922 3.13 26.76 4.44
N HIS A 923 2.13 27.51 3.98
CA HIS A 923 1.80 27.59 2.55
C HIS A 923 2.29 28.85 1.87
N THR A 924 1.90 30.03 2.40
CA THR A 924 1.95 31.29 1.63
C THR A 924 3.36 31.66 1.14
N ASP A 925 4.38 31.53 1.96
CA ASP A 925 5.76 31.89 1.62
C ASP A 925 6.64 30.64 1.32
N TYR A 926 6.08 29.45 1.16
CA TYR A 926 6.85 28.21 0.98
C TYR A 926 7.88 28.31 -0.15
N ASN A 927 7.44 28.69 -1.35
CA ASN A 927 8.32 28.82 -2.52
C ASN A 927 9.38 29.91 -2.37
N LYS A 928 9.11 30.94 -1.59
CA LYS A 928 10.07 31.99 -1.28
C LYS A 928 11.16 31.47 -0.33
N GLU A 929 10.77 30.78 0.73
CA GLU A 929 11.70 30.18 1.70
C GLU A 929 12.51 29.05 1.03
N LEU A 930 11.91 28.24 0.17
CA LEU A 930 12.61 27.19 -0.56
C LEU A 930 13.70 27.77 -1.49
N ARG A 931 13.41 28.85 -2.21
CA ARG A 931 14.40 29.54 -3.04
C ARG A 931 15.50 30.22 -2.22
N ALA A 932 15.21 30.59 -0.98
CA ALA A 932 16.18 31.23 -0.09
C ALA A 932 17.17 30.24 0.58
N VAL A 933 16.88 28.93 0.54
CA VAL A 933 17.80 27.92 1.07
C VAL A 933 19.13 27.98 0.31
N ASN A 934 20.22 27.93 1.05
CA ASN A 934 21.57 28.00 0.51
C ASN A 934 22.56 27.16 1.36
N PRO A 935 23.78 26.92 0.88
CA PRO A 935 24.77 26.10 1.61
C PRO A 935 25.00 26.52 3.06
N ALA A 936 24.99 27.81 3.32
CA ALA A 936 25.22 28.34 4.68
C ALA A 936 24.04 28.00 5.61
N SER A 937 22.79 28.14 5.13
CA SER A 937 21.58 27.83 5.95
C SER A 937 21.49 26.34 6.30
N ILE A 938 21.87 25.45 5.39
CA ILE A 938 21.93 24.01 5.66
C ILE A 938 23.07 23.66 6.61
N GLY A 939 24.24 24.24 6.41
CA GLY A 939 25.36 24.08 7.35
C GLY A 939 25.00 24.58 8.75
N GLU A 940 24.30 25.70 8.88
CA GLU A 940 23.87 26.26 10.17
C GLU A 940 22.91 25.33 10.92
N ILE A 941 21.89 24.81 10.23
CA ILE A 941 20.90 23.90 10.86
C ILE A 941 21.54 22.56 11.26
N ALA A 942 22.44 22.00 10.42
CA ALA A 942 23.21 20.81 10.76
C ALA A 942 24.18 21.04 11.91
N ASN A 943 24.86 22.20 11.96
CA ASN A 943 25.71 22.58 13.10
C ASN A 943 24.92 22.74 14.40
N THR A 944 23.68 23.22 14.32
CA THR A 944 22.83 23.39 15.51
C THR A 944 22.53 22.04 16.15
N ILE A 945 22.30 21.02 15.36
CA ILE A 945 22.04 19.69 15.89
C ILE A 945 23.32 19.05 16.45
N LEU A 946 24.45 19.16 15.76
CA LEU A 946 25.73 18.65 16.28
C LEU A 946 26.14 19.32 17.60
N LYS A 947 25.98 20.65 17.69
CA LYS A 947 26.28 21.42 18.92
C LYS A 947 25.35 21.13 20.09
N ALA A 948 24.15 20.58 19.83
CA ALA A 948 23.27 20.13 20.89
C ALA A 948 23.86 18.93 21.64
N GLY A 949 24.67 18.13 20.95
CA GLY A 949 25.41 17.00 21.52
C GLY A 949 24.51 15.84 21.96
N ASN A 950 23.24 15.84 21.58
CA ASN A 950 22.31 14.74 21.86
C ASN A 950 22.33 13.78 20.67
N HIS A 951 22.95 12.63 20.88
CA HIS A 951 23.18 11.62 19.87
C HIS A 951 22.96 10.25 20.48
N VAL A 952 22.01 9.49 19.95
CA VAL A 952 21.73 8.11 20.36
C VAL A 952 21.99 7.22 19.17
N ARG A 953 22.90 6.27 19.37
CA ARG A 953 23.17 5.17 18.43
C ARG A 953 22.85 3.86 19.09
N VAL A 954 22.08 3.03 18.39
CA VAL A 954 21.81 1.64 18.79
C VAL A 954 22.20 0.74 17.63
N GLU A 955 23.16 -0.15 17.87
CA GLU A 955 23.68 -1.09 16.90
C GLU A 955 23.41 -2.51 17.38
N MET A 956 22.73 -3.27 16.53
CA MET A 956 22.40 -4.68 16.76
C MET A 956 23.11 -5.52 15.71
N ASN A 957 23.95 -6.44 16.17
CA ASN A 957 24.75 -7.32 15.33
C ASN A 957 24.26 -8.77 15.41
N ALA A 958 24.30 -9.50 14.31
CA ALA A 958 24.07 -10.94 14.33
C ALA A 958 25.14 -11.64 15.19
N VAL A 959 24.73 -12.64 15.97
CA VAL A 959 25.68 -13.53 16.64
C VAL A 959 26.47 -14.27 15.56
N PRO A 960 27.83 -14.27 15.60
CA PRO A 960 28.62 -15.01 14.62
C PRO A 960 28.19 -16.47 14.55
N ASN A 961 27.94 -16.98 13.37
CA ASN A 961 27.76 -18.43 13.17
C ASN A 961 29.06 -19.14 13.55
N LYS A 962 29.00 -20.02 14.55
CA LYS A 962 30.14 -20.87 14.96
C LYS A 962 30.35 -22.01 13.98
#